data_416ce1ef3a9243b6208fb18bc47c19d2
#
_entry.id   416ce1ef3a9243b6208fb18bc47c19d2
#
_cell.length_a   1.000
_cell.length_b   1.000
_cell.length_c   1.000
_cell.angle_alpha   90.00
_cell.angle_beta   90.00
_cell.angle_gamma   90.00
#
_symmetry.space_group_name_H-M   'P 1'
#
loop_
_entity.id
_entity.type
_entity.pdbx_description
1 polymer ?
#
loop_
_entity_poly.entity_id
_entity_poly.type
_entity_poly.pdbx_seq_one_letter_code
_entity_poly.pdbx_strand_id
1 'polypeptide(L)'
;MRNILKATTLESKFPLLAVEGGCIISKDADITVVYRVELPELFTVTSAEYEAIHAAWCKALKVLPEYSVVHKQDWFIRERYRPATGEGDMSFLSRSYERHFNERPFLTHACFLYLTKTTRERMHMRSDFSTLCRGNIIPKEVNRESATKFLEAAEQFERILNDSGFLTLVRLTGDEITGTADCPGLLERYFSLSLSETTSLQDIELGAEVLRVGNKRVCLHTLSDTEDLPGRVGTDTRYERLSTDRSDCLLSFAAPVGLLLSCDHLYNQYVFLEDSDENLRMFEKRARNMQSLSRYSRGNQINKEWIDQYLNEAHSFGLQSVRAHFNVLAWSDDVQELRHIRNDVGSQLALMECRPRHNTVDAATLYWAGMPGNAGDFPAEESFYTFIEPAVCFFTEETNYKSSSSPFGIKLCDRVSGRPLHLDISDEPMKKGIITNRNKFVLGGSGSGKSFFMNHLVRQYWEQGTHVVLVDTGNSYQGLCELIRRKTKGEDGVYFTYTEEHPISFNPFYTDDYYFDVEKKDSIKTLLLTLWKTEDDKITKTESGELGSAVNAYIERIRADRNIVPCFDSFYEYLRDDYRRELEEREIRVSREDFNIDNMLITLRQYYKGGRYDFLLNSRANIDLLSKRFVVFEVDSIKENKELFPVVTIIIMEAFINKMRRLKGVRKQLIVEEAWKALSTANMAEYPRYMYKTVRKYYGEAIVVTQEVEDIISSPVVKEAIINNSDCKILLDQRKFMNRFDAIQSLLGLTDKEKAQILSINQSNDPSRKYKEVWIGLGGVQSAVYATEVSVPEYLAYTTEETEKVEVQRLAGELGGDMELAIRQLAEGKR
;
A
#
# COMPACT_ATOMS: atom_id res chain seq x y z
N MET A 1 -53.02 -2.68 24.29
CA MET A 1 -53.48 -1.58 23.41
C MET A 1 -52.36 -1.32 22.37
N ARG A 2 -52.57 -1.61 21.10
CA ARG A 2 -51.63 -1.22 20.03
C ARG A 2 -51.67 0.31 19.95
N ASN A 3 -50.64 0.98 20.42
CA ASN A 3 -50.42 2.37 20.09
C ASN A 3 -50.19 2.41 18.56
N ILE A 4 -51.19 2.85 17.83
CA ILE A 4 -51.07 3.20 16.45
C ILE A 4 -50.17 4.44 16.45
N LEU A 5 -48.85 4.24 16.21
CA LEU A 5 -47.92 5.31 16.01
C LEU A 5 -48.45 6.17 14.86
N LYS A 6 -48.79 7.43 15.15
CA LYS A 6 -49.30 8.35 14.15
C LYS A 6 -48.13 8.68 13.20
N ALA A 7 -48.22 8.27 11.94
CA ALA A 7 -47.26 8.65 10.96
C ALA A 7 -47.21 10.20 10.83
N THR A 8 -46.02 10.74 10.90
CA THR A 8 -45.74 12.18 10.69
C THR A 8 -44.80 12.37 9.51
N THR A 9 -44.87 13.49 8.83
CA THR A 9 -43.92 13.79 7.77
C THR A 9 -42.56 14.18 8.38
N LEU A 10 -41.44 13.78 7.72
CA LEU A 10 -40.09 14.15 8.11
C LEU A 10 -39.95 15.68 8.23
N GLU A 11 -40.55 16.44 7.30
CA GLU A 11 -40.57 17.89 7.27
C GLU A 11 -41.11 18.52 8.58
N SER A 12 -42.12 17.91 9.19
CA SER A 12 -42.74 18.43 10.45
C SER A 12 -41.83 18.29 11.67
N LYS A 13 -40.80 17.43 11.58
CA LYS A 13 -39.84 17.15 12.65
C LYS A 13 -38.44 17.68 12.34
N PHE A 14 -38.17 17.99 11.07
CA PHE A 14 -36.84 18.30 10.56
C PHE A 14 -36.25 19.54 11.25
N PRO A 15 -35.12 19.42 11.98
CA PRO A 15 -34.61 20.46 12.83
C PRO A 15 -33.78 21.50 12.08
N LEU A 16 -33.36 21.22 10.82
CA LEU A 16 -32.50 22.11 10.06
C LEU A 16 -33.31 23.18 9.35
N LEU A 17 -32.74 24.40 9.30
CA LEU A 17 -33.34 25.57 8.64
C LEU A 17 -32.78 25.75 7.23
N ALA A 18 -31.45 25.78 7.10
CA ALA A 18 -30.77 26.08 5.84
C ALA A 18 -29.36 25.50 5.82
N VAL A 19 -28.78 25.37 4.62
CA VAL A 19 -27.35 25.18 4.41
C VAL A 19 -26.83 26.37 3.62
N GLU A 20 -26.03 27.22 4.25
CA GLU A 20 -25.51 28.46 3.65
C GLU A 20 -24.01 28.59 3.92
N GLY A 21 -23.25 28.97 2.90
CA GLY A 21 -21.79 29.18 3.03
C GLY A 21 -21.02 27.92 3.46
N GLY A 22 -21.55 26.72 3.15
CA GLY A 22 -20.96 25.45 3.62
C GLY A 22 -21.17 25.17 5.11
N CYS A 23 -22.13 25.84 5.75
CA CYS A 23 -22.55 25.61 7.13
C CYS A 23 -24.01 25.13 7.16
N ILE A 24 -24.30 24.21 8.07
CA ILE A 24 -25.69 23.82 8.39
C ILE A 24 -26.19 24.71 9.53
N ILE A 25 -27.37 25.31 9.37
CA ILE A 25 -28.02 26.14 10.37
C ILE A 25 -29.28 25.41 10.83
N SER A 26 -29.39 25.15 12.15
CA SER A 26 -30.60 24.53 12.72
C SER A 26 -31.69 25.58 13.00
N LYS A 27 -32.94 25.14 13.14
CA LYS A 27 -34.06 25.99 13.59
C LYS A 27 -33.88 26.52 15.01
N ASP A 28 -33.07 25.86 15.82
CA ASP A 28 -32.67 26.31 17.16
C ASP A 28 -31.43 27.22 17.15
N ALA A 29 -30.99 27.66 15.98
CA ALA A 29 -29.86 28.54 15.77
C ALA A 29 -28.46 27.93 16.06
N ASP A 30 -28.33 26.61 16.08
CA ASP A 30 -27.03 25.96 16.08
C ASP A 30 -26.38 26.13 14.69
N ILE A 31 -25.04 26.28 14.67
CA ILE A 31 -24.27 26.41 13.44
C ILE A 31 -23.27 25.26 13.38
N THR A 32 -23.28 24.50 12.29
CA THR A 32 -22.41 23.34 12.11
C THR A 32 -21.55 23.49 10.86
N VAL A 33 -20.23 23.38 11.03
CA VAL A 33 -19.24 23.23 9.94
C VAL A 33 -18.98 21.75 9.75
N VAL A 34 -18.94 21.30 8.48
CA VAL A 34 -18.80 19.88 8.13
C VAL A 34 -17.50 19.65 7.35
N TYR A 35 -16.74 18.67 7.78
CA TYR A 35 -15.51 18.24 7.12
C TYR A 35 -15.58 16.76 6.76
N ARG A 36 -14.97 16.41 5.61
CA ARG A 36 -14.52 15.06 5.34
C ARG A 36 -13.09 14.94 5.87
N VAL A 37 -12.81 13.88 6.62
CA VAL A 37 -11.49 13.63 7.22
C VAL A 37 -10.79 12.51 6.47
N GLU A 38 -9.59 12.80 5.99
CA GLU A 38 -8.70 11.80 5.42
C GLU A 38 -7.74 11.31 6.51
N LEU A 39 -7.82 10.03 6.81
CA LEU A 39 -7.03 9.35 7.83
C LEU A 39 -5.87 8.56 7.20
N PRO A 40 -4.81 8.23 7.96
CA PRO A 40 -3.77 7.30 7.54
C PRO A 40 -4.33 5.88 7.34
N GLU A 41 -3.63 5.09 6.54
CA GLU A 41 -4.04 3.72 6.23
C GLU A 41 -3.70 2.77 7.40
N LEU A 42 -4.46 1.69 7.52
CA LEU A 42 -4.24 0.63 8.54
C LEU A 42 -2.78 0.14 8.56
N PHE A 43 -2.23 -0.04 9.76
CA PHE A 43 -0.88 -0.57 10.01
C PHE A 43 0.27 0.28 9.44
N THR A 44 0.03 1.55 9.13
CA THR A 44 1.05 2.47 8.59
C THR A 44 1.55 3.49 9.60
N VAL A 45 0.99 3.52 10.81
CA VAL A 45 1.26 4.49 11.87
C VAL A 45 2.07 3.85 13.00
N THR A 46 3.06 4.56 13.51
CA THR A 46 3.87 4.17 14.68
C THR A 46 3.24 4.67 15.98
N SER A 47 3.66 4.15 17.14
CA SER A 47 3.21 4.64 18.45
C SER A 47 3.47 6.14 18.62
N ALA A 48 4.66 6.63 18.25
CA ALA A 48 4.98 8.05 18.32
C ALA A 48 4.11 8.91 17.37
N GLU A 49 3.75 8.37 16.20
CA GLU A 49 2.82 9.04 15.29
C GLU A 49 1.39 9.07 15.84
N TYR A 50 0.91 7.98 16.50
CA TYR A 50 -0.38 7.99 17.21
C TYR A 50 -0.40 9.03 18.35
N GLU A 51 0.67 9.14 19.14
CA GLU A 51 0.81 10.18 20.16
C GLU A 51 0.78 11.58 19.54
N ALA A 52 1.42 11.78 18.39
CA ALA A 52 1.42 13.06 17.68
C ALA A 52 0.03 13.43 17.13
N ILE A 53 -0.71 12.46 16.56
CA ILE A 53 -2.10 12.63 16.11
C ILE A 53 -2.98 13.00 17.30
N HIS A 54 -2.89 12.26 18.40
CA HIS A 54 -3.62 12.54 19.63
C HIS A 54 -3.34 13.96 20.16
N ALA A 55 -2.07 14.35 20.21
CA ALA A 55 -1.68 15.70 20.65
C ALA A 55 -2.21 16.78 19.70
N ALA A 56 -2.29 16.51 18.39
CA ALA A 56 -2.87 17.44 17.43
C ALA A 56 -4.38 17.62 17.66
N TRP A 57 -5.14 16.54 17.87
CA TRP A 57 -6.55 16.60 18.24
C TRP A 57 -6.78 17.36 19.53
N CYS A 58 -6.00 17.08 20.59
CA CYS A 58 -6.12 17.78 21.86
C CYS A 58 -5.88 19.30 21.72
N LYS A 59 -4.89 19.70 20.91
CA LYS A 59 -4.63 21.11 20.62
C LYS A 59 -5.77 21.76 19.82
N ALA A 60 -6.27 21.06 18.82
CA ALA A 60 -7.37 21.56 18.00
C ALA A 60 -8.67 21.73 18.79
N LEU A 61 -9.00 20.78 19.69
CA LEU A 61 -10.19 20.89 20.55
C LEU A 61 -10.13 22.10 21.49
N LYS A 62 -8.94 22.42 22.03
CA LYS A 62 -8.75 23.53 22.97
C LYS A 62 -8.92 24.94 22.37
N VAL A 63 -8.95 25.09 21.04
CA VAL A 63 -9.19 26.42 20.41
C VAL A 63 -10.67 26.69 20.17
N LEU A 64 -11.53 25.69 20.26
CA LEU A 64 -12.96 25.86 20.06
C LEU A 64 -13.60 26.54 21.28
N PRO A 65 -14.57 27.44 21.06
CA PRO A 65 -15.27 28.14 22.14
C PRO A 65 -16.16 27.15 22.94
N GLU A 66 -16.44 27.51 24.19
CA GLU A 66 -17.38 26.80 25.04
C GLU A 66 -18.73 26.58 24.34
N TYR A 67 -19.43 25.54 24.73
CA TYR A 67 -20.67 25.08 24.11
C TYR A 67 -20.53 24.75 22.62
N SER A 68 -19.37 24.22 22.25
CA SER A 68 -19.14 23.54 20.99
C SER A 68 -19.24 22.04 21.15
N VAL A 69 -19.87 21.36 20.19
CA VAL A 69 -19.92 19.90 20.09
C VAL A 69 -19.06 19.45 18.94
N VAL A 70 -18.10 18.61 19.24
CA VAL A 70 -17.29 17.93 18.22
C VAL A 70 -17.84 16.52 18.06
N HIS A 71 -18.40 16.23 16.89
CA HIS A 71 -18.96 14.94 16.55
C HIS A 71 -18.20 14.37 15.38
N LYS A 72 -17.33 13.40 15.65
CA LYS A 72 -16.66 12.59 14.63
C LYS A 72 -17.51 11.36 14.34
N GLN A 73 -17.81 11.13 13.08
CA GLN A 73 -18.67 10.04 12.63
C GLN A 73 -17.97 9.23 11.54
N ASP A 74 -17.65 8.00 11.87
CA ASP A 74 -17.02 7.06 10.95
C ASP A 74 -18.07 6.11 10.39
N TRP A 75 -18.12 6.05 9.09
CA TRP A 75 -19.04 5.24 8.30
C TRP A 75 -18.31 4.01 7.78
N PHE A 76 -18.77 2.84 8.13
CA PHE A 76 -18.25 1.56 7.67
C PHE A 76 -19.37 0.82 6.93
N ILE A 77 -19.28 0.84 5.59
CA ILE A 77 -20.36 0.36 4.72
C ILE A 77 -19.83 -0.77 3.85
N ARG A 78 -20.57 -1.85 3.75
CA ARG A 78 -20.27 -2.96 2.86
C ARG A 78 -20.61 -2.57 1.42
N GLU A 79 -19.59 -2.57 0.59
CA GLU A 79 -19.69 -2.41 -0.86
C GLU A 79 -19.34 -3.72 -1.56
N ARG A 80 -19.65 -3.79 -2.85
CA ARG A 80 -19.27 -4.91 -3.70
C ARG A 80 -18.32 -4.45 -4.78
N TYR A 81 -17.26 -5.21 -4.97
CA TYR A 81 -16.31 -4.92 -6.04
C TYR A 81 -17.00 -5.03 -7.39
N ARG A 82 -16.88 -3.98 -8.20
CA ARG A 82 -17.33 -3.95 -9.59
C ARG A 82 -16.14 -3.77 -10.50
N PRO A 83 -15.94 -4.67 -11.48
CA PRO A 83 -14.86 -4.56 -12.44
C PRO A 83 -14.94 -3.24 -13.21
N ALA A 84 -13.77 -2.70 -13.58
CA ALA A 84 -13.72 -1.58 -14.50
C ALA A 84 -14.33 -2.00 -15.85
N THR A 85 -15.31 -1.27 -16.33
CA THR A 85 -16.00 -1.52 -17.60
C THR A 85 -15.05 -1.32 -18.76
N GLY A 86 -14.74 -2.38 -19.49
CA GLY A 86 -13.80 -2.40 -20.62
C GLY A 86 -13.50 -3.81 -21.11
N GLU A 87 -14.50 -4.70 -21.17
CA GLU A 87 -14.29 -6.12 -21.49
C GLU A 87 -13.71 -6.39 -22.90
N GLY A 88 -13.69 -5.42 -23.80
CA GLY A 88 -13.36 -5.65 -25.22
C GLY A 88 -11.90 -6.01 -25.49
N ASP A 89 -10.95 -5.56 -24.68
CA ASP A 89 -9.50 -5.65 -24.98
C ASP A 89 -8.66 -6.33 -23.88
N MET A 90 -9.31 -6.85 -22.84
CA MET A 90 -8.61 -7.52 -21.73
C MET A 90 -8.06 -8.89 -22.12
N SER A 91 -6.88 -9.25 -21.58
CA SER A 91 -6.34 -10.59 -21.70
C SER A 91 -7.24 -11.63 -21.00
N PHE A 92 -7.06 -12.90 -21.36
CA PHE A 92 -7.74 -14.01 -20.68
C PHE A 92 -7.52 -13.97 -19.16
N LEU A 93 -6.27 -13.78 -18.72
CA LEU A 93 -5.94 -13.76 -17.30
C LEU A 93 -6.54 -12.53 -16.59
N SER A 94 -6.50 -11.36 -17.21
CA SER A 94 -7.12 -10.14 -16.65
C SER A 94 -8.65 -10.28 -16.53
N ARG A 95 -9.32 -10.87 -17.53
CA ARG A 95 -10.75 -11.18 -17.42
C ARG A 95 -11.06 -12.16 -16.30
N SER A 96 -10.19 -13.18 -16.11
CA SER A 96 -10.33 -14.15 -15.03
C SER A 96 -10.17 -13.51 -13.66
N TYR A 97 -9.24 -12.56 -13.52
CA TYR A 97 -9.06 -11.77 -12.31
C TYR A 97 -10.32 -10.98 -11.97
N GLU A 98 -10.83 -10.19 -12.90
CA GLU A 98 -12.03 -9.38 -12.68
C GLU A 98 -13.25 -10.23 -12.31
N ARG A 99 -13.44 -11.38 -12.97
CA ARG A 99 -14.53 -12.33 -12.63
C ARG A 99 -14.37 -12.95 -11.24
N HIS A 100 -13.15 -13.21 -10.80
CA HIS A 100 -12.87 -13.77 -9.48
C HIS A 100 -13.30 -12.82 -8.35
N PHE A 101 -13.10 -11.52 -8.56
CA PHE A 101 -13.42 -10.51 -7.56
C PHE A 101 -14.80 -9.87 -7.74
N ASN A 102 -15.47 -10.11 -8.87
CA ASN A 102 -16.79 -9.54 -9.11
C ASN A 102 -17.77 -9.84 -7.98
N GLU A 103 -18.50 -8.83 -7.53
CA GLU A 103 -19.48 -8.90 -6.43
C GLU A 103 -18.88 -9.30 -5.07
N ARG A 104 -17.55 -9.35 -4.91
CA ARG A 104 -16.92 -9.59 -3.61
C ARG A 104 -17.25 -8.45 -2.65
N PRO A 105 -17.84 -8.75 -1.46
CA PRO A 105 -18.09 -7.73 -0.48
C PRO A 105 -16.79 -7.29 0.21
N PHE A 106 -16.69 -6.01 0.51
CA PHE A 106 -15.63 -5.43 1.33
C PHE A 106 -16.18 -4.24 2.11
N LEU A 107 -15.56 -3.91 3.23
CA LEU A 107 -15.95 -2.78 4.06
C LEU A 107 -15.23 -1.53 3.57
N THR A 108 -15.97 -0.48 3.23
CA THR A 108 -15.46 0.85 2.87
C THR A 108 -15.64 1.79 4.05
N HIS A 109 -14.65 2.62 4.30
CA HIS A 109 -14.66 3.62 5.36
C HIS A 109 -14.73 5.03 4.79
N ALA A 110 -15.58 5.87 5.40
CA ALA A 110 -15.62 7.30 5.19
C ALA A 110 -15.76 8.00 6.55
N CYS A 111 -14.96 9.03 6.79
CA CYS A 111 -14.98 9.78 8.05
C CYS A 111 -15.47 11.21 7.82
N PHE A 112 -16.45 11.62 8.63
CA PHE A 112 -16.97 12.98 8.67
C PHE A 112 -16.80 13.56 10.05
N LEU A 113 -16.58 14.87 10.11
CA LEU A 113 -16.43 15.64 11.34
C LEU A 113 -17.39 16.82 11.32
N TYR A 114 -18.20 16.93 12.35
CA TYR A 114 -19.16 18.02 12.55
C TYR A 114 -18.73 18.85 13.75
N LEU A 115 -18.42 20.13 13.50
CA LEU A 115 -18.20 21.10 14.55
C LEU A 115 -19.47 21.93 14.70
N THR A 116 -20.18 21.78 15.81
CA THR A 116 -21.47 22.44 16.06
C THR A 116 -21.34 23.43 17.20
N LYS A 117 -21.65 24.70 16.97
CA LYS A 117 -21.82 25.68 18.01
C LYS A 117 -23.27 25.71 18.46
N THR A 118 -23.48 25.50 19.75
CA THR A 118 -24.81 25.50 20.37
C THR A 118 -24.84 26.43 21.57
N THR A 119 -25.93 26.38 22.35
CA THR A 119 -26.10 27.16 23.61
C THR A 119 -25.96 26.28 24.83
N ARG A 120 -25.68 26.88 25.99
CA ARG A 120 -25.62 26.17 27.27
C ARG A 120 -26.90 25.37 27.55
N GLU A 121 -28.05 25.99 27.31
CA GLU A 121 -29.35 25.37 27.56
C GLU A 121 -29.56 24.09 26.72
N ARG A 122 -29.21 24.14 25.42
CA ARG A 122 -29.34 22.99 24.53
C ARG A 122 -28.37 21.87 24.89
N MET A 123 -27.13 22.22 25.25
CA MET A 123 -26.12 21.21 25.62
C MET A 123 -26.47 20.40 26.88
N HIS A 124 -27.38 20.96 27.73
CA HIS A 124 -27.87 20.28 28.96
C HIS A 124 -29.30 19.75 28.84
N MET A 125 -29.84 19.69 27.60
CA MET A 125 -31.18 19.15 27.38
C MET A 125 -31.25 17.64 27.59
N ARG A 126 -32.38 17.18 28.03
CA ARG A 126 -32.70 15.76 28.20
C ARG A 126 -33.46 15.19 26.99
N SER A 127 -33.50 13.87 26.89
CA SER A 127 -34.12 13.14 25.76
C SER A 127 -35.58 13.52 25.51
N ASP A 128 -36.34 13.82 26.57
CA ASP A 128 -37.75 14.24 26.48
C ASP A 128 -37.92 15.64 25.87
N PHE A 129 -36.84 16.42 25.79
CA PHE A 129 -36.79 17.75 25.16
C PHE A 129 -36.26 17.73 23.72
N SER A 130 -35.85 16.57 23.22
CA SER A 130 -35.37 16.43 21.81
C SER A 130 -36.40 16.96 20.81
N THR A 131 -35.90 17.55 19.71
CA THR A 131 -36.72 17.99 18.58
C THR A 131 -37.50 16.85 17.94
N LEU A 132 -37.04 15.61 18.10
CA LEU A 132 -37.80 14.42 17.74
C LEU A 132 -39.10 14.28 18.54
N CYS A 133 -39.04 14.51 19.87
CA CYS A 133 -40.16 14.39 20.78
C CYS A 133 -41.09 15.59 20.70
N ARG A 134 -40.54 16.78 20.53
CA ARG A 134 -41.29 18.03 20.37
C ARG A 134 -41.70 18.24 18.91
N GLY A 135 -42.90 18.57 18.63
CA GLY A 135 -43.34 19.05 17.33
C GLY A 135 -43.17 20.56 17.19
N ASN A 136 -43.33 21.09 15.96
CA ASN A 136 -43.38 22.52 15.65
C ASN A 136 -42.14 23.33 16.10
N ILE A 137 -41.00 23.01 15.55
CA ILE A 137 -39.75 23.76 15.78
C ILE A 137 -39.85 25.14 15.11
N ILE A 138 -39.72 26.19 15.90
CA ILE A 138 -39.77 27.59 15.42
C ILE A 138 -38.34 28.08 15.25
N PRO A 139 -37.99 28.67 14.07
CA PRO A 139 -36.67 29.26 13.87
C PRO A 139 -36.33 30.33 14.87
N LYS A 140 -35.14 30.27 15.45
CA LYS A 140 -34.57 31.29 16.37
C LYS A 140 -33.55 32.14 15.63
N GLU A 141 -33.28 33.33 16.18
CA GLU A 141 -32.27 34.23 15.63
C GLU A 141 -30.86 33.74 15.95
N VAL A 142 -30.00 33.70 14.92
CA VAL A 142 -28.59 33.36 15.07
C VAL A 142 -27.83 34.57 15.65
N ASN A 143 -27.08 34.36 16.72
CA ASN A 143 -26.16 35.35 17.25
C ASN A 143 -24.93 35.50 16.33
N ARG A 144 -24.88 36.57 15.50
CA ARG A 144 -23.82 36.78 14.50
C ARG A 144 -22.42 36.91 15.10
N GLU A 145 -22.26 37.53 16.24
CA GLU A 145 -20.93 37.68 16.87
C GLU A 145 -20.41 36.32 17.35
N SER A 146 -21.25 35.51 18.00
CA SER A 146 -20.92 34.14 18.42
C SER A 146 -20.61 33.23 17.21
N ALA A 147 -21.38 33.38 16.13
CA ALA A 147 -21.16 32.67 14.88
C ALA A 147 -19.81 33.01 14.25
N THR A 148 -19.46 34.28 14.14
CA THR A 148 -18.16 34.71 13.58
C THR A 148 -17.00 34.19 14.38
N LYS A 149 -17.02 34.33 15.71
CA LYS A 149 -15.97 33.78 16.59
C LYS A 149 -15.82 32.27 16.47
N PHE A 150 -16.93 31.57 16.32
CA PHE A 150 -16.91 30.09 16.12
C PHE A 150 -16.31 29.72 14.77
N LEU A 151 -16.66 30.42 13.69
CA LEU A 151 -16.12 30.12 12.36
C LEU A 151 -14.61 30.40 12.30
N GLU A 152 -14.13 31.50 12.93
CA GLU A 152 -12.69 31.75 13.06
C GLU A 152 -11.97 30.63 13.84
N ALA A 153 -12.59 30.14 14.92
CA ALA A 153 -12.05 29.02 15.70
C ALA A 153 -12.06 27.70 14.91
N ALA A 154 -13.10 27.46 14.10
CA ALA A 154 -13.18 26.29 13.23
C ALA A 154 -12.09 26.29 12.14
N GLU A 155 -11.77 27.48 11.57
CA GLU A 155 -10.65 27.62 10.63
C GLU A 155 -9.29 27.37 11.32
N GLN A 156 -9.14 27.83 12.56
CA GLN A 156 -7.93 27.53 13.34
C GLN A 156 -7.82 26.06 13.68
N PHE A 157 -8.92 25.41 14.06
CA PHE A 157 -9.01 23.98 14.30
C PHE A 157 -8.58 23.17 13.06
N GLU A 158 -9.14 23.49 11.89
CA GLU A 158 -8.79 22.86 10.62
C GLU A 158 -7.30 23.01 10.33
N ARG A 159 -6.75 24.21 10.50
CA ARG A 159 -5.32 24.48 10.27
C ARG A 159 -4.42 23.64 11.17
N ILE A 160 -4.73 23.55 12.47
CA ILE A 160 -3.93 22.78 13.44
C ILE A 160 -3.86 21.30 13.02
N LEU A 161 -4.96 20.70 12.59
CA LEU A 161 -4.99 19.30 12.17
C LEU A 161 -4.29 19.10 10.83
N ASN A 162 -4.51 19.97 9.84
CA ASN A 162 -3.85 19.89 8.54
C ASN A 162 -2.33 20.09 8.66
N ASP A 163 -1.89 21.03 9.49
CA ASP A 163 -0.46 21.30 9.72
C ASP A 163 0.25 20.13 10.47
N SER A 164 -0.49 19.25 11.12
CA SER A 164 0.07 18.04 11.72
C SER A 164 0.73 17.09 10.71
N GLY A 165 0.26 17.13 9.46
CA GLY A 165 0.72 16.28 8.37
C GLY A 165 0.22 14.82 8.41
N PHE A 166 -0.56 14.43 9.42
CA PHE A 166 -1.12 13.08 9.55
C PHE A 166 -2.56 12.98 9.06
N LEU A 167 -3.32 14.05 9.25
CA LEU A 167 -4.74 14.14 8.90
C LEU A 167 -4.96 15.24 7.88
N THR A 168 -6.00 15.11 7.06
CA THR A 168 -6.43 16.18 6.16
C THR A 168 -7.93 16.38 6.30
N LEU A 169 -8.29 17.59 6.71
CA LEU A 169 -9.68 18.05 6.77
C LEU A 169 -10.03 18.78 5.48
N VAL A 170 -11.08 18.33 4.81
CA VAL A 170 -11.63 18.96 3.61
C VAL A 170 -13.04 19.44 3.93
N ARG A 171 -13.25 20.74 3.96
CA ARG A 171 -14.56 21.35 4.23
C ARG A 171 -15.54 20.99 3.11
N LEU A 172 -16.73 20.48 3.46
CA LEU A 172 -17.77 20.14 2.50
C LEU A 172 -18.50 21.39 1.98
N THR A 173 -18.86 21.32 0.70
CA THR A 173 -19.70 22.33 0.05
C THR A 173 -21.18 22.14 0.37
N GLY A 174 -22.01 23.15 0.09
CA GLY A 174 -23.47 23.05 0.25
C GLY A 174 -24.06 21.85 -0.52
N ASP A 175 -23.60 21.65 -1.76
CA ASP A 175 -24.08 20.57 -2.64
C ASP A 175 -23.67 19.18 -2.11
N GLU A 176 -22.50 19.04 -1.53
CA GLU A 176 -22.08 17.76 -0.88
C GLU A 176 -22.91 17.45 0.38
N ILE A 177 -23.40 18.48 1.07
CA ILE A 177 -24.22 18.33 2.28
C ILE A 177 -25.68 18.01 1.91
N THR A 178 -26.29 18.81 1.00
CA THR A 178 -27.71 18.70 0.65
C THR A 178 -28.02 17.72 -0.47
N GLY A 179 -27.05 17.45 -1.35
CA GLY A 179 -27.22 16.70 -2.57
C GLY A 179 -27.57 17.55 -3.78
N THR A 180 -27.46 16.93 -4.94
CA THR A 180 -27.86 17.45 -6.25
C THR A 180 -28.83 16.47 -6.89
N ALA A 181 -29.38 16.83 -8.05
CA ALA A 181 -30.27 15.94 -8.80
C ALA A 181 -29.61 14.59 -9.18
N ASP A 182 -28.28 14.58 -9.33
CA ASP A 182 -27.53 13.42 -9.81
C ASP A 182 -26.77 12.67 -8.69
N CYS A 183 -26.58 13.31 -7.54
CA CYS A 183 -25.80 12.73 -6.44
C CYS A 183 -26.43 13.05 -5.07
N PRO A 184 -26.73 12.04 -4.24
CA PRO A 184 -27.29 12.25 -2.90
C PRO A 184 -26.30 12.95 -2.00
N GLY A 185 -26.80 13.91 -1.22
CA GLY A 185 -26.01 14.61 -0.23
C GLY A 185 -25.81 13.82 1.08
N LEU A 186 -24.99 14.35 1.95
CA LEU A 186 -24.71 13.72 3.24
C LEU A 186 -25.95 13.52 4.11
N LEU A 187 -26.89 14.46 4.10
CA LEU A 187 -28.17 14.34 4.80
C LEU A 187 -29.04 13.20 4.28
N GLU A 188 -29.16 13.07 2.95
CA GLU A 188 -29.92 11.98 2.32
C GLU A 188 -29.27 10.61 2.58
N ARG A 189 -27.95 10.57 2.54
CA ARG A 189 -27.17 9.37 2.92
C ARG A 189 -27.42 8.93 4.34
N TYR A 190 -27.48 9.90 5.28
CA TYR A 190 -27.76 9.59 6.68
C TYR A 190 -29.14 8.97 6.86
N PHE A 191 -30.18 9.52 6.25
CA PHE A 191 -31.55 9.01 6.33
C PHE A 191 -31.81 7.73 5.52
N SER A 192 -30.85 7.31 4.69
CA SER A 192 -30.88 6.03 3.99
C SER A 192 -29.87 5.02 4.55
N LEU A 193 -28.97 5.43 5.46
CA LEU A 193 -27.85 4.65 5.98
C LEU A 193 -27.05 4.00 4.84
N SER A 194 -26.68 4.80 3.82
CA SER A 194 -26.00 4.34 2.61
C SER A 194 -25.04 5.39 2.08
N LEU A 195 -23.87 4.96 1.57
CA LEU A 195 -22.93 5.80 0.83
C LEU A 195 -23.10 5.69 -0.69
N SER A 196 -24.08 4.92 -1.16
CA SER A 196 -24.34 4.71 -2.58
C SER A 196 -24.62 6.02 -3.34
N GLU A 197 -24.18 6.08 -4.60
CA GLU A 197 -24.48 7.20 -5.51
C GLU A 197 -25.96 7.27 -5.90
N THR A 198 -26.70 6.17 -5.74
CA THR A 198 -28.14 6.09 -5.99
C THR A 198 -28.84 5.68 -4.71
N THR A 199 -29.31 6.65 -3.94
CA THR A 199 -30.10 6.38 -2.74
C THR A 199 -31.45 7.09 -2.82
N SER A 200 -32.45 6.53 -2.17
CA SER A 200 -33.77 7.11 -2.04
C SER A 200 -34.19 7.14 -0.57
N LEU A 201 -34.82 8.22 -0.16
CA LEU A 201 -35.40 8.31 1.18
C LEU A 201 -36.51 7.27 1.34
N GLN A 202 -36.50 6.58 2.46
CA GLN A 202 -37.48 5.55 2.85
C GLN A 202 -38.12 5.93 4.16
N ASP A 203 -39.19 5.22 4.53
CA ASP A 203 -39.87 5.42 5.82
C ASP A 203 -38.90 5.09 6.97
N ILE A 204 -38.91 5.94 8.00
CA ILE A 204 -38.11 5.77 9.21
C ILE A 204 -39.05 5.49 10.37
N GLU A 205 -38.84 4.36 11.05
CA GLU A 205 -39.61 3.99 12.24
C GLU A 205 -38.75 4.22 13.50
N LEU A 206 -39.12 5.27 14.24
CA LEU A 206 -38.41 5.67 15.46
C LEU A 206 -39.27 5.34 16.67
N GLY A 207 -39.18 4.10 17.19
CA GLY A 207 -39.89 3.60 18.33
C GLY A 207 -38.98 3.21 19.49
N ALA A 208 -39.52 3.09 20.70
CA ALA A 208 -38.76 2.70 21.89
C ALA A 208 -38.14 1.28 21.79
N GLU A 209 -38.72 0.40 21.02
CA GLU A 209 -38.23 -0.99 20.87
C GLU A 209 -37.72 -1.30 19.46
N VAL A 210 -38.04 -0.45 18.48
CA VAL A 210 -37.72 -0.66 17.07
C VAL A 210 -37.18 0.64 16.47
N LEU A 211 -35.95 0.57 16.03
CA LEU A 211 -35.34 1.58 15.15
C LEU A 211 -35.12 0.95 13.79
N ARG A 212 -35.77 1.51 12.73
CA ARG A 212 -35.70 0.98 11.38
C ARG A 212 -35.66 2.10 10.36
N VAL A 213 -34.78 1.98 9.39
CA VAL A 213 -34.65 2.88 8.25
C VAL A 213 -34.90 2.06 6.96
N GLY A 214 -36.06 2.23 6.37
CA GLY A 214 -36.53 1.37 5.27
C GLY A 214 -36.60 -0.09 5.69
N ASN A 215 -35.84 -0.95 5.03
CA ASN A 215 -35.73 -2.38 5.40
C ASN A 215 -34.66 -2.65 6.48
N LYS A 216 -33.78 -1.70 6.75
CA LYS A 216 -32.66 -1.84 7.67
C LYS A 216 -33.13 -1.74 9.12
N ARG A 217 -32.93 -2.80 9.87
CA ARG A 217 -33.16 -2.82 11.33
C ARG A 217 -31.86 -2.42 12.01
N VAL A 218 -31.94 -1.48 12.94
CA VAL A 218 -30.77 -0.88 13.60
C VAL A 218 -30.67 -1.39 15.04
N CYS A 219 -29.45 -1.67 15.49
CA CYS A 219 -29.10 -1.85 16.88
C CYS A 219 -28.07 -0.82 17.33
N LEU A 220 -28.15 -0.39 18.58
CA LEU A 220 -27.28 0.64 19.13
C LEU A 220 -26.59 0.13 20.40
N HIS A 221 -25.26 0.26 20.42
CA HIS A 221 -24.45 0.04 21.61
C HIS A 221 -23.85 1.37 22.04
N THR A 222 -23.99 1.71 23.32
CA THR A 222 -23.54 3.00 23.87
C THR A 222 -22.54 2.82 24.99
N LEU A 223 -21.62 3.78 25.09
CA LEU A 223 -20.78 4.08 26.24
C LEU A 223 -21.22 5.46 26.74
N SER A 224 -22.11 5.45 27.71
CA SER A 224 -22.82 6.66 28.21
C SER A 224 -22.47 7.00 29.65
N ASP A 225 -21.76 6.11 30.36
CA ASP A 225 -21.39 6.27 31.75
C ASP A 225 -19.91 5.89 31.97
N THR A 226 -19.29 6.45 32.98
CA THR A 226 -17.93 6.09 33.40
C THR A 226 -17.77 4.61 33.75
N GLU A 227 -18.84 3.95 34.22
CA GLU A 227 -18.86 2.50 34.51
C GLU A 227 -18.76 1.63 33.25
N ASP A 228 -19.07 2.20 32.07
CA ASP A 228 -19.01 1.52 30.77
C ASP A 228 -17.57 1.50 30.20
N LEU A 229 -16.67 2.32 30.75
CA LEU A 229 -15.35 2.57 30.23
C LEU A 229 -14.29 1.65 30.86
N PRO A 230 -13.15 1.41 30.15
CA PRO A 230 -12.03 0.67 30.69
C PRO A 230 -11.27 1.45 31.77
N GLY A 231 -10.53 0.75 32.60
CA GLY A 231 -9.69 1.37 33.63
C GLY A 231 -8.49 2.16 33.09
N ARG A 232 -8.11 1.94 31.85
CA ARG A 232 -7.03 2.67 31.15
C ARG A 232 -7.35 2.81 29.66
N VAL A 233 -6.92 3.91 29.09
CA VAL A 233 -6.96 4.17 27.66
C VAL A 233 -5.57 4.57 27.16
N GLY A 234 -5.29 4.37 25.89
CA GLY A 234 -4.06 4.73 25.23
C GLY A 234 -4.33 5.31 23.85
N THR A 235 -3.31 5.84 23.24
CA THR A 235 -3.38 6.35 21.85
C THR A 235 -3.39 5.22 20.85
N ASP A 236 -2.75 4.11 21.19
CA ASP A 236 -2.63 2.92 20.37
C ASP A 236 -2.83 1.64 21.19
N THR A 237 -2.99 0.55 20.50
CA THR A 237 -3.07 -0.81 21.06
C THR A 237 -2.34 -1.80 20.17
N ARG A 238 -1.77 -2.82 20.79
CA ARG A 238 -1.12 -3.92 20.09
C ARG A 238 -2.16 -4.86 19.47
N TYR A 239 -2.04 -5.09 18.18
CA TYR A 239 -2.89 -6.04 17.46
C TYR A 239 -2.27 -7.44 17.46
N GLU A 240 -2.76 -8.31 18.33
CA GLU A 240 -2.17 -9.63 18.62
C GLU A 240 -2.09 -10.56 17.40
N ARG A 241 -3.08 -10.48 16.47
CA ARG A 241 -3.12 -11.37 15.29
C ARG A 241 -1.97 -11.18 14.32
N LEU A 242 -1.35 -9.98 14.30
CA LEU A 242 -0.27 -9.63 13.39
C LEU A 242 1.04 -9.35 14.12
N SER A 243 1.02 -9.18 15.43
CA SER A 243 2.21 -8.98 16.25
C SER A 243 2.97 -10.28 16.47
N THR A 244 4.26 -10.15 16.68
CA THR A 244 5.16 -11.26 16.98
C THR A 244 5.90 -11.01 18.29
N ASP A 245 6.70 -11.97 18.77
CA ASP A 245 7.54 -11.80 19.96
C ASP A 245 8.64 -10.72 19.77
N ARG A 246 8.84 -10.25 18.53
CA ARG A 246 9.93 -9.32 18.18
C ARG A 246 9.46 -8.00 17.57
N SER A 247 8.17 -7.85 17.35
CA SER A 247 7.62 -6.67 16.72
C SER A 247 6.14 -6.51 17.01
N ASP A 248 5.71 -5.30 17.26
CA ASP A 248 4.33 -4.94 17.54
C ASP A 248 3.69 -4.28 16.33
N CYS A 249 2.62 -4.87 15.83
CA CYS A 249 1.69 -4.21 14.90
C CYS A 249 0.69 -3.42 15.73
N LEU A 250 0.64 -2.11 15.50
CA LEU A 250 -0.18 -1.19 16.28
C LEU A 250 -1.41 -0.75 15.51
N LEU A 251 -2.45 -0.46 16.24
CA LEU A 251 -3.70 0.17 15.78
C LEU A 251 -4.12 1.23 16.81
N SER A 252 -4.97 2.19 16.42
CA SER A 252 -5.60 3.08 17.39
C SER A 252 -6.43 2.31 18.41
N PHE A 253 -6.59 2.85 19.61
CA PHE A 253 -7.32 2.20 20.69
C PHE A 253 -8.74 1.78 20.28
N ALA A 254 -9.43 2.60 19.49
CA ALA A 254 -10.79 2.36 19.03
C ALA A 254 -10.90 1.53 17.73
N ALA A 255 -9.79 1.11 17.12
CA ALA A 255 -9.81 0.31 15.89
C ALA A 255 -10.67 -0.97 15.92
N PRO A 256 -10.84 -1.67 17.05
CA PRO A 256 -11.73 -2.83 17.13
C PRO A 256 -13.18 -2.55 16.69
N VAL A 257 -13.70 -1.36 16.92
CA VAL A 257 -15.06 -0.95 16.50
C VAL A 257 -15.08 -0.23 15.13
N GLY A 258 -13.97 -0.26 14.40
CA GLY A 258 -13.82 0.28 13.06
C GLY A 258 -13.77 -0.80 11.99
N LEU A 259 -12.70 -0.78 11.18
CA LEU A 259 -12.49 -1.71 10.04
C LEU A 259 -12.36 -3.20 10.42
N LEU A 260 -12.20 -3.51 11.70
CA LEU A 260 -12.14 -4.91 12.18
C LEU A 260 -13.52 -5.54 12.39
N LEU A 261 -14.59 -4.76 12.40
CA LEU A 261 -15.97 -5.27 12.30
C LEU A 261 -16.28 -5.64 10.85
N SER A 262 -17.15 -6.61 10.66
CA SER A 262 -17.53 -7.13 9.33
C SER A 262 -18.94 -6.70 8.88
N CYS A 263 -19.56 -5.73 9.55
CA CYS A 263 -20.94 -5.30 9.33
C CYS A 263 -21.02 -3.83 8.91
N ASP A 264 -22.17 -3.46 8.36
CA ASP A 264 -22.52 -2.05 8.14
C ASP A 264 -22.78 -1.36 9.47
N HIS A 265 -22.06 -0.29 9.75
CA HIS A 265 -22.23 0.47 10.99
C HIS A 265 -21.71 1.89 10.91
N LEU A 266 -22.20 2.73 11.82
CA LEU A 266 -21.63 4.05 12.14
C LEU A 266 -20.99 3.97 13.52
N TYR A 267 -19.80 4.50 13.66
CA TYR A 267 -19.19 4.77 14.95
C TYR A 267 -19.22 6.27 15.20
N ASN A 268 -19.99 6.71 16.20
CA ASN A 268 -20.15 8.10 16.58
C ASN A 268 -19.32 8.41 17.81
N GLN A 269 -18.55 9.47 17.75
CA GLN A 269 -17.69 9.94 18.83
C GLN A 269 -18.03 11.41 19.09
N TYR A 270 -18.51 11.71 20.31
CA TYR A 270 -18.91 13.04 20.72
C TYR A 270 -18.01 13.56 21.83
N VAL A 271 -17.58 14.82 21.69
CA VAL A 271 -16.92 15.61 22.74
C VAL A 271 -17.66 16.92 22.88
N PHE A 272 -18.19 17.17 24.09
CA PHE A 272 -18.95 18.38 24.43
C PHE A 272 -18.04 19.32 25.21
N LEU A 273 -17.69 20.45 24.61
CA LEU A 273 -16.84 21.48 25.22
C LEU A 273 -17.70 22.44 26.04
N GLU A 274 -17.58 22.33 27.34
CA GLU A 274 -18.31 23.18 28.32
C GLU A 274 -17.37 24.11 29.05
N ASP A 275 -17.92 24.98 29.92
CA ASP A 275 -17.13 25.74 30.89
C ASP A 275 -16.50 24.77 31.91
N SER A 276 -15.18 24.48 31.70
CA SER A 276 -14.42 23.56 32.55
C SER A 276 -14.40 24.00 34.01
N ASP A 277 -14.28 25.30 34.27
CA ASP A 277 -14.26 25.81 35.63
C ASP A 277 -15.59 25.62 36.33
N GLU A 278 -16.71 25.73 35.59
CA GLU A 278 -18.04 25.44 36.13
C GLU A 278 -18.18 23.97 36.48
N ASN A 279 -17.72 23.07 35.63
CA ASN A 279 -17.71 21.65 35.87
C ASN A 279 -16.88 21.29 37.11
N LEU A 280 -15.67 21.81 37.24
CA LEU A 280 -14.81 21.57 38.40
C LEU A 280 -15.46 22.09 39.71
N ARG A 281 -16.05 23.26 39.69
CA ARG A 281 -16.81 23.80 40.87
C ARG A 281 -17.99 22.90 41.22
N MET A 282 -18.71 22.35 40.25
CA MET A 282 -19.77 21.40 40.46
C MET A 282 -19.24 20.14 41.17
N PHE A 283 -18.11 19.59 40.70
CA PHE A 283 -17.48 18.44 41.34
C PHE A 283 -16.98 18.73 42.77
N GLU A 284 -16.37 19.90 43.01
CA GLU A 284 -16.00 20.32 44.36
C GLU A 284 -17.23 20.35 45.31
N LYS A 285 -18.35 20.86 44.81
CA LYS A 285 -19.60 20.86 45.57
C LYS A 285 -20.10 19.46 45.85
N ARG A 286 -20.02 18.54 44.84
CA ARG A 286 -20.36 17.12 45.00
C ARG A 286 -19.43 16.45 46.02
N ALA A 287 -18.13 16.64 45.96
CA ALA A 287 -17.13 16.12 46.91
C ALA A 287 -17.46 16.53 48.36
N ARG A 288 -17.79 17.81 48.59
CA ARG A 288 -18.22 18.33 49.91
C ARG A 288 -19.50 17.66 50.39
N ASN A 289 -20.48 17.46 49.53
CA ASN A 289 -21.73 16.76 49.88
C ASN A 289 -21.46 15.28 50.20
N MET A 290 -20.65 14.58 49.40
CA MET A 290 -20.29 13.17 49.66
C MET A 290 -19.49 13.02 50.94
N GLN A 291 -18.65 13.99 51.34
CA GLN A 291 -17.93 13.96 52.58
C GLN A 291 -18.89 13.94 53.80
N SER A 292 -19.97 14.67 53.76
CA SER A 292 -20.98 14.63 54.80
C SER A 292 -21.75 13.30 54.85
N LEU A 293 -21.93 12.65 53.69
CA LEU A 293 -22.64 11.38 53.52
C LEU A 293 -21.77 10.13 53.62
N SER A 294 -20.42 10.29 53.60
CA SER A 294 -19.46 9.18 53.66
C SER A 294 -19.58 8.32 54.93
N ARG A 295 -20.01 8.93 56.03
CA ARG A 295 -20.24 8.21 57.29
C ARG A 295 -21.38 7.21 57.23
N TYR A 296 -22.28 7.32 56.24
CA TYR A 296 -23.48 6.49 56.15
C TYR A 296 -23.39 5.40 55.07
N SER A 297 -22.45 5.53 54.14
CA SER A 297 -22.31 4.57 53.05
C SER A 297 -20.86 4.55 52.53
N ARG A 298 -20.32 3.32 52.41
CA ARG A 298 -19.01 3.08 51.79
C ARG A 298 -18.95 3.53 50.32
N GLY A 299 -20.09 3.40 49.61
CA GLY A 299 -20.17 3.90 48.22
C GLY A 299 -19.98 5.40 48.13
N ASN A 300 -20.55 6.18 49.07
CA ASN A 300 -20.30 7.62 49.10
C ASN A 300 -18.85 7.99 49.41
N GLN A 301 -18.15 7.18 50.19
CA GLN A 301 -16.74 7.37 50.42
C GLN A 301 -15.93 7.13 49.17
N ILE A 302 -16.16 6.01 48.46
CA ILE A 302 -15.49 5.68 47.21
C ILE A 302 -15.76 6.74 46.13
N ASN A 303 -17.00 7.17 45.98
CA ASN A 303 -17.36 8.23 45.03
C ASN A 303 -16.65 9.55 45.35
N LYS A 304 -16.49 9.87 46.64
CA LYS A 304 -15.72 11.05 47.04
C LYS A 304 -14.27 10.93 46.66
N GLU A 305 -13.63 9.77 46.92
CA GLU A 305 -12.24 9.51 46.54
C GLU A 305 -12.01 9.61 45.03
N TRP A 306 -12.93 9.13 44.20
CA TRP A 306 -12.85 9.28 42.75
C TRP A 306 -13.01 10.75 42.30
N ILE A 307 -13.94 11.48 42.91
CA ILE A 307 -14.09 12.91 42.60
C ILE A 307 -12.84 13.69 43.00
N ASP A 308 -12.27 13.41 44.18
CA ASP A 308 -11.04 14.05 44.64
C ASP A 308 -9.85 13.76 43.69
N GLN A 309 -9.74 12.52 43.17
CA GLN A 309 -8.74 12.16 42.17
C GLN A 309 -8.95 12.96 40.89
N TYR A 310 -10.15 13.02 40.37
CA TYR A 310 -10.50 13.77 39.18
C TYR A 310 -10.13 15.27 39.32
N LEU A 311 -10.47 15.90 40.43
CA LEU A 311 -10.13 17.28 40.74
C LEU A 311 -8.61 17.50 40.87
N ASN A 312 -7.93 16.57 41.54
CA ASN A 312 -6.47 16.62 41.69
C ASN A 312 -5.75 16.52 40.33
N GLU A 313 -6.17 15.64 39.45
CA GLU A 313 -5.63 15.55 38.10
C GLU A 313 -5.89 16.81 37.28
N ALA A 314 -7.13 17.29 37.29
CA ALA A 314 -7.51 18.52 36.59
C ALA A 314 -6.62 19.69 36.97
N HIS A 315 -6.44 19.94 38.29
CA HIS A 315 -5.64 21.05 38.79
C HIS A 315 -4.13 20.83 38.65
N SER A 316 -3.64 19.59 38.85
CA SER A 316 -2.19 19.30 38.80
C SER A 316 -1.64 19.37 37.39
N PHE A 317 -2.41 18.95 36.40
CA PHE A 317 -2.00 18.87 34.99
C PHE A 317 -2.67 19.91 34.07
N GLY A 318 -3.55 20.77 34.63
CA GLY A 318 -4.29 21.75 33.84
C GLY A 318 -5.19 21.13 32.78
N LEU A 319 -5.83 19.98 33.10
CA LEU A 319 -6.69 19.25 32.17
C LEU A 319 -8.05 19.94 32.04
N GLN A 320 -8.58 19.98 30.84
CA GLN A 320 -9.89 20.58 30.55
C GLN A 320 -10.99 19.52 30.71
N SER A 321 -11.92 19.77 31.63
CA SER A 321 -13.10 18.94 31.84
C SER A 321 -14.08 19.09 30.70
N VAL A 322 -14.53 17.94 30.12
CA VAL A 322 -15.51 17.86 29.03
C VAL A 322 -16.51 16.74 29.32
N ARG A 323 -17.60 16.70 28.57
CA ARG A 323 -18.42 15.48 28.49
C ARG A 323 -18.12 14.74 27.18
N ALA A 324 -18.27 13.44 27.19
CA ALA A 324 -18.10 12.59 26.02
C ALA A 324 -19.19 11.53 25.93
N HIS A 325 -19.37 10.99 24.73
CA HIS A 325 -20.23 9.85 24.45
C HIS A 325 -19.72 9.11 23.23
N PHE A 326 -19.79 7.78 23.26
CA PHE A 326 -19.42 6.94 22.12
C PHE A 326 -20.51 5.92 21.85
N ASN A 327 -20.85 5.71 20.58
CA ASN A 327 -21.82 4.69 20.23
C ASN A 327 -21.54 4.04 18.88
N VAL A 328 -21.90 2.76 18.78
CA VAL A 328 -21.89 2.00 17.53
C VAL A 328 -23.33 1.73 17.12
N LEU A 329 -23.73 2.30 15.99
CA LEU A 329 -25.02 2.09 15.37
C LEU A 329 -24.84 1.15 14.18
N ALA A 330 -25.28 -0.09 14.31
CA ALA A 330 -25.12 -1.12 13.30
C ALA A 330 -26.48 -1.62 12.79
N TRP A 331 -26.53 -2.11 11.56
CA TRP A 331 -27.79 -2.53 10.95
C TRP A 331 -27.66 -3.72 10.02
N SER A 332 -28.78 -4.38 9.77
CA SER A 332 -28.97 -5.37 8.71
C SER A 332 -30.45 -5.44 8.29
N ASP A 333 -30.68 -5.88 7.06
CA ASP A 333 -32.01 -6.21 6.56
C ASP A 333 -32.50 -7.58 7.11
N ASP A 334 -31.56 -8.46 7.48
CA ASP A 334 -31.85 -9.78 8.07
C ASP A 334 -31.81 -9.75 9.61
N VAL A 335 -32.86 -10.27 10.23
CA VAL A 335 -33.00 -10.37 11.70
C VAL A 335 -31.98 -11.33 12.33
N GLN A 336 -31.61 -12.41 11.63
CA GLN A 336 -30.64 -13.37 12.17
C GLN A 336 -29.24 -12.76 12.10
N GLU A 337 -28.88 -12.13 10.96
CA GLU A 337 -27.62 -11.40 10.83
C GLU A 337 -27.53 -10.29 11.89
N LEU A 338 -28.58 -9.52 12.13
CA LEU A 338 -28.59 -8.47 13.17
C LEU A 338 -28.23 -8.99 14.55
N ARG A 339 -28.66 -10.22 14.90
CA ARG A 339 -28.29 -10.85 16.17
C ARG A 339 -26.79 -11.17 16.25
N HIS A 340 -26.22 -11.66 15.15
CA HIS A 340 -24.77 -11.88 15.07
C HIS A 340 -24.01 -10.57 15.17
N ILE A 341 -24.41 -9.56 14.40
CA ILE A 341 -23.82 -8.21 14.43
C ILE A 341 -23.83 -7.64 15.86
N ARG A 342 -24.95 -7.74 16.57
CA ARG A 342 -25.05 -7.27 17.95
C ARG A 342 -24.05 -7.94 18.88
N ASN A 343 -23.85 -9.25 18.72
CA ASN A 343 -22.87 -9.98 19.53
C ASN A 343 -21.44 -9.61 19.14
N ASP A 344 -21.17 -9.42 17.86
CA ASP A 344 -19.84 -9.05 17.35
C ASP A 344 -19.45 -7.66 17.84
N VAL A 345 -20.33 -6.66 17.72
CA VAL A 345 -20.11 -5.31 18.26
C VAL A 345 -19.84 -5.34 19.75
N GLY A 346 -20.67 -6.08 20.52
CA GLY A 346 -20.46 -6.26 21.95
C GLY A 346 -19.11 -6.90 22.28
N SER A 347 -18.69 -7.88 21.49
CA SER A 347 -17.38 -8.56 21.67
C SER A 347 -16.21 -7.64 21.37
N GLN A 348 -16.29 -6.83 20.33
CA GLN A 348 -15.22 -5.88 19.98
C GLN A 348 -15.07 -4.77 21.03
N LEU A 349 -16.19 -4.25 21.55
CA LEU A 349 -16.17 -3.31 22.68
C LEU A 349 -15.61 -3.96 23.96
N ALA A 350 -15.91 -5.23 24.20
CA ALA A 350 -15.33 -5.97 25.33
C ALA A 350 -13.82 -6.20 25.18
N LEU A 351 -13.29 -6.35 23.96
CA LEU A 351 -11.83 -6.39 23.71
C LEU A 351 -11.14 -5.07 24.08
N MET A 352 -11.86 -3.95 24.00
CA MET A 352 -11.41 -2.65 24.50
C MET A 352 -11.60 -2.51 26.03
N GLU A 353 -11.94 -3.58 26.73
CA GLU A 353 -12.30 -3.60 28.15
C GLU A 353 -13.51 -2.72 28.50
N CYS A 354 -14.33 -2.34 27.51
CA CYS A 354 -15.57 -1.59 27.70
C CYS A 354 -16.74 -2.52 28.09
N ARG A 355 -17.74 -1.95 28.76
CA ARG A 355 -19.00 -2.63 29.14
C ARG A 355 -20.18 -1.95 28.44
N PRO A 356 -20.38 -2.20 27.13
CA PRO A 356 -21.36 -1.47 26.34
C PRO A 356 -22.78 -1.77 26.80
N ARG A 357 -23.63 -0.75 26.76
CA ARG A 357 -25.08 -0.89 26.98
C ARG A 357 -25.74 -1.09 25.60
N HIS A 358 -26.55 -2.13 25.49
CA HIS A 358 -27.49 -2.23 24.37
C HIS A 358 -28.66 -1.25 24.65
N ASN A 359 -28.58 -0.06 24.06
CA ASN A 359 -29.54 1.01 24.26
C ASN A 359 -30.73 0.83 23.33
N THR A 360 -31.92 0.71 23.90
CA THR A 360 -33.20 0.64 23.15
C THR A 360 -34.11 1.80 23.49
N VAL A 361 -33.95 2.41 24.66
CA VAL A 361 -34.84 3.48 25.15
C VAL A 361 -34.57 4.79 24.43
N ASP A 362 -33.28 5.22 24.37
CA ASP A 362 -32.86 6.47 23.77
C ASP A 362 -32.29 6.30 22.35
N ALA A 363 -32.38 5.09 21.79
CA ALA A 363 -31.85 4.79 20.46
C ALA A 363 -32.41 5.72 19.37
N ALA A 364 -33.68 6.05 19.43
CA ALA A 364 -34.32 6.95 18.47
C ALA A 364 -33.82 8.41 18.61
N THR A 365 -33.66 8.90 19.84
CA THR A 365 -33.17 10.24 20.12
C THR A 365 -31.67 10.38 19.79
N LEU A 366 -30.86 9.34 20.07
CA LEU A 366 -29.45 9.29 19.73
C LEU A 366 -29.24 9.20 18.21
N TYR A 367 -30.03 8.40 17.48
CA TYR A 367 -30.03 8.41 16.02
C TYR A 367 -30.39 9.79 15.48
N TRP A 368 -31.41 10.45 16.06
CA TRP A 368 -31.85 11.78 15.63
C TRP A 368 -30.78 12.86 15.87
N ALA A 369 -30.11 12.82 17.03
CA ALA A 369 -29.00 13.71 17.35
C ALA A 369 -27.75 13.43 16.47
N GLY A 370 -27.57 12.21 15.98
CA GLY A 370 -26.48 11.82 15.08
C GLY A 370 -26.61 12.35 13.65
N MET A 371 -27.74 12.93 13.29
CA MET A 371 -27.92 13.57 11.99
C MET A 371 -26.94 14.75 11.83
N PRO A 372 -26.29 14.90 10.66
CA PRO A 372 -25.43 16.06 10.40
C PRO A 372 -26.13 17.39 10.71
N GLY A 373 -25.50 18.21 11.55
CA GLY A 373 -26.07 19.50 11.98
C GLY A 373 -27.05 19.47 13.15
N ASN A 374 -27.33 18.32 13.75
CA ASN A 374 -28.28 18.20 14.88
C ASN A 374 -27.63 17.77 16.21
N ALA A 375 -26.31 17.85 16.33
CA ALA A 375 -25.61 17.45 17.55
C ALA A 375 -25.96 18.29 18.79
N GLY A 376 -26.50 19.51 18.61
CA GLY A 376 -27.06 20.31 19.71
C GLY A 376 -28.31 19.71 20.39
N ASP A 377 -28.93 18.74 19.76
CA ASP A 377 -30.11 18.01 20.27
C ASP A 377 -29.74 16.73 21.08
N PHE A 378 -28.45 16.53 21.32
CA PHE A 378 -27.93 15.33 22.01
C PHE A 378 -28.39 15.33 23.49
N PRO A 379 -28.99 14.20 24.00
CA PRO A 379 -29.45 14.12 25.37
C PRO A 379 -28.32 14.09 26.39
N ALA A 380 -28.32 15.04 27.31
CA ALA A 380 -27.24 15.24 28.28
C ALA A 380 -27.01 14.04 29.22
N GLU A 381 -28.07 13.31 29.57
CA GLU A 381 -28.00 12.11 30.40
C GLU A 381 -27.25 10.94 29.76
N GLU A 382 -27.11 10.92 28.43
CA GLU A 382 -26.39 9.89 27.70
C GLU A 382 -24.89 10.20 27.56
N SER A 383 -24.36 11.15 28.32
CA SER A 383 -22.95 11.54 28.30
C SER A 383 -22.31 11.52 29.67
N PHE A 384 -21.02 11.28 29.71
CA PHE A 384 -20.21 11.21 30.94
C PHE A 384 -19.12 12.30 30.97
N TYR A 385 -18.68 12.67 32.18
CA TYR A 385 -17.59 13.61 32.36
C TYR A 385 -16.23 12.92 32.26
N THR A 386 -15.31 13.55 31.55
CA THR A 386 -13.93 13.12 31.36
C THR A 386 -13.04 14.33 31.05
N PHE A 387 -11.79 14.11 30.60
CA PHE A 387 -10.92 15.14 30.04
C PHE A 387 -10.80 14.97 28.53
N ILE A 388 -10.29 15.98 27.82
CA ILE A 388 -10.07 15.95 26.39
C ILE A 388 -9.17 14.77 26.01
N GLU A 389 -8.06 14.59 26.74
CA GLU A 389 -7.04 13.61 26.43
C GLU A 389 -7.57 12.16 26.43
N PRO A 390 -8.26 11.65 27.46
CA PRO A 390 -8.87 10.36 27.41
C PRO A 390 -10.01 10.23 26.38
N ALA A 391 -10.78 11.29 26.15
CA ALA A 391 -11.87 11.28 25.18
C ALA A 391 -11.36 11.06 23.75
N VAL A 392 -10.25 11.70 23.39
CA VAL A 392 -9.63 11.59 22.06
C VAL A 392 -9.08 10.17 21.80
N CYS A 393 -8.68 9.43 22.83
CA CYS A 393 -8.25 8.04 22.67
C CYS A 393 -9.32 7.14 22.04
N PHE A 394 -10.60 7.50 22.14
CA PHE A 394 -11.70 6.78 21.49
C PHE A 394 -11.95 7.18 20.03
N PHE A 395 -11.15 8.05 19.45
CA PHE A 395 -11.23 8.33 18.03
C PHE A 395 -10.56 7.20 17.23
N THR A 396 -11.21 6.77 16.14
CA THR A 396 -10.55 5.90 15.16
C THR A 396 -9.62 6.75 14.29
N GLU A 397 -8.40 6.27 14.07
CA GLU A 397 -7.36 7.04 13.39
C GLU A 397 -6.88 6.37 12.09
N GLU A 398 -7.61 5.36 11.60
CA GLU A 398 -7.22 4.63 10.40
C GLU A 398 -8.35 4.51 9.38
N THR A 399 -7.93 4.35 8.12
CA THR A 399 -8.82 4.06 6.99
C THR A 399 -8.32 2.87 6.17
N ASN A 400 -9.11 2.45 5.17
CA ASN A 400 -8.73 1.43 4.20
C ASN A 400 -7.49 1.83 3.38
N TYR A 401 -6.78 0.84 2.84
CA TYR A 401 -5.79 1.09 1.81
C TYR A 401 -6.40 1.74 0.58
N LYS A 402 -5.72 2.75 0.04
CA LYS A 402 -6.17 3.53 -1.12
C LYS A 402 -5.54 3.00 -2.40
N SER A 403 -6.29 3.03 -3.49
CA SER A 403 -5.76 2.79 -4.83
C SER A 403 -5.01 4.01 -5.33
N SER A 404 -3.96 3.78 -6.14
CA SER A 404 -3.26 4.84 -6.86
C SER A 404 -4.16 5.50 -7.90
N SER A 405 -3.98 6.78 -8.13
CA SER A 405 -4.70 7.55 -9.15
C SER A 405 -4.11 7.40 -10.56
N SER A 406 -2.91 6.84 -10.66
CA SER A 406 -2.19 6.59 -11.92
C SER A 406 -2.91 5.54 -12.76
N PRO A 407 -2.96 5.69 -14.10
CA PRO A 407 -3.46 4.64 -14.99
C PRO A 407 -2.52 3.42 -15.08
N PHE A 408 -1.25 3.59 -14.71
CA PHE A 408 -0.24 2.54 -14.67
C PHE A 408 -0.13 1.96 -13.26
N GLY A 409 -0.02 0.64 -13.14
CA GLY A 409 0.16 -0.02 -11.84
C GLY A 409 -0.12 -1.52 -11.87
N ILE A 410 -0.10 -2.12 -10.71
CA ILE A 410 -0.40 -3.54 -10.49
C ILE A 410 -1.63 -3.69 -9.60
N LYS A 411 -2.37 -4.77 -9.80
CA LYS A 411 -3.51 -5.13 -8.95
C LYS A 411 -3.03 -6.08 -7.85
N LEU A 412 -3.18 -5.63 -6.62
CA LEU A 412 -3.03 -6.42 -5.40
C LEU A 412 -4.30 -6.27 -4.57
N CYS A 413 -4.36 -6.93 -3.43
CA CYS A 413 -5.53 -6.83 -2.56
C CYS A 413 -5.17 -6.24 -1.19
N ASP A 414 -6.10 -5.53 -0.61
CA ASP A 414 -6.07 -5.16 0.81
C ASP A 414 -5.98 -6.43 1.65
N ARG A 415 -5.05 -6.46 2.61
CA ARG A 415 -4.80 -7.66 3.42
C ARG A 415 -5.95 -8.03 4.36
N VAL A 416 -6.72 -7.05 4.82
CA VAL A 416 -7.84 -7.24 5.75
C VAL A 416 -9.12 -7.55 4.99
N SER A 417 -9.56 -6.64 4.14
CA SER A 417 -10.84 -6.75 3.43
C SER A 417 -10.80 -7.65 2.20
N GLY A 418 -9.62 -7.89 1.62
CA GLY A 418 -9.49 -8.60 0.33
C GLY A 418 -9.98 -7.81 -0.86
N ARG A 419 -10.20 -6.51 -0.71
CA ARG A 419 -10.57 -5.60 -1.80
C ARG A 419 -9.43 -5.50 -2.81
N PRO A 420 -9.67 -5.67 -4.13
CA PRO A 420 -8.68 -5.36 -5.14
C PRO A 420 -8.30 -3.88 -5.14
N LEU A 421 -7.00 -3.63 -5.17
CA LEU A 421 -6.39 -2.30 -5.22
C LEU A 421 -5.57 -2.17 -6.49
N HIS A 422 -5.56 -0.99 -7.08
CA HIS A 422 -4.65 -0.62 -8.15
C HIS A 422 -3.50 0.19 -7.57
N LEU A 423 -2.26 -0.30 -7.69
CA LEU A 423 -1.09 0.27 -7.04
C LEU A 423 -0.01 0.62 -8.07
N ASP A 424 0.34 1.88 -8.17
CA ASP A 424 1.51 2.33 -8.93
C ASP A 424 2.71 2.42 -7.98
N ILE A 425 3.66 1.52 -8.16
CA ILE A 425 4.91 1.47 -7.39
C ILE A 425 6.10 2.06 -8.17
N SER A 426 5.84 2.83 -9.22
CA SER A 426 6.86 3.35 -10.15
C SER A 426 6.68 4.84 -10.45
N ASP A 427 5.58 5.24 -11.12
CA ASP A 427 5.43 6.58 -11.68
C ASP A 427 4.78 7.58 -10.71
N GLU A 428 3.68 7.19 -10.05
CA GLU A 428 3.00 8.07 -9.11
C GLU A 428 3.89 8.42 -7.90
N PRO A 429 4.59 7.46 -7.24
CA PRO A 429 5.52 7.78 -6.17
C PRO A 429 6.67 8.68 -6.64
N MET A 430 7.14 8.52 -7.88
CA MET A 430 8.18 9.37 -8.46
C MET A 430 7.68 10.80 -8.70
N LYS A 431 6.45 10.97 -9.21
CA LYS A 431 5.82 12.28 -9.40
C LYS A 431 5.58 13.00 -8.07
N LYS A 432 5.24 12.25 -7.03
CA LYS A 432 5.05 12.77 -5.66
C LYS A 432 6.37 13.02 -4.91
N GLY A 433 7.52 12.68 -5.50
CA GLY A 433 8.84 12.86 -4.88
C GLY A 433 9.14 11.85 -3.75
N ILE A 434 8.36 10.78 -3.63
CA ILE A 434 8.54 9.71 -2.63
C ILE A 434 9.74 8.85 -3.01
N ILE A 435 9.90 8.54 -4.30
CA ILE A 435 11.05 7.81 -4.86
C ILE A 435 11.79 8.67 -5.88
N THR A 436 13.08 8.41 -6.06
CA THR A 436 13.94 9.10 -7.03
C THR A 436 14.24 8.26 -8.27
N ASN A 437 14.01 6.96 -8.20
CA ASN A 437 14.16 6.01 -9.28
C ASN A 437 13.09 4.92 -9.21
N ARG A 438 12.89 4.17 -10.31
CA ARG A 438 11.89 3.09 -10.43
C ARG A 438 12.45 1.71 -10.14
N ASN A 439 13.75 1.61 -9.81
CA ASN A 439 14.38 0.32 -9.59
C ASN A 439 13.82 -0.38 -8.35
N LYS A 440 13.80 -1.71 -8.41
CA LYS A 440 13.22 -2.53 -7.35
C LYS A 440 14.21 -3.59 -6.88
N PHE A 441 14.17 -3.83 -5.59
CA PHE A 441 14.85 -4.93 -4.95
C PHE A 441 13.83 -5.88 -4.33
N VAL A 442 13.85 -7.15 -4.70
CA VAL A 442 12.88 -8.17 -4.25
C VAL A 442 13.61 -9.24 -3.46
N LEU A 443 13.18 -9.45 -2.22
CA LEU A 443 13.73 -10.46 -1.31
C LEU A 443 12.64 -11.43 -0.86
N GLY A 444 12.87 -12.73 -1.09
CA GLY A 444 11.94 -13.75 -0.63
C GLY A 444 12.58 -15.14 -0.62
N GLY A 445 12.57 -15.80 0.55
CA GLY A 445 13.11 -17.15 0.71
C GLY A 445 12.39 -18.19 -0.16
N SER A 446 12.99 -19.36 -0.27
CA SER A 446 12.37 -20.49 -0.99
C SER A 446 10.99 -20.82 -0.42
N GLY A 447 9.97 -20.93 -1.28
CA GLY A 447 8.58 -21.18 -0.91
C GLY A 447 7.78 -19.97 -0.41
N SER A 448 8.37 -18.75 -0.39
CA SER A 448 7.68 -17.52 0.01
C SER A 448 6.65 -17.03 -1.01
N GLY A 449 6.62 -17.57 -2.23
CA GLY A 449 5.75 -17.10 -3.32
C GLY A 449 6.41 -16.09 -4.26
N LYS A 450 7.73 -15.96 -4.23
CA LYS A 450 8.51 -14.99 -5.01
C LYS A 450 8.22 -15.06 -6.51
N SER A 451 8.44 -16.22 -7.15
CA SER A 451 8.20 -16.40 -8.59
C SER A 451 6.74 -16.17 -8.97
N PHE A 452 5.82 -16.52 -8.08
CA PHE A 452 4.39 -16.27 -8.25
C PHE A 452 4.07 -14.77 -8.30
N PHE A 453 4.54 -14.01 -7.31
CA PHE A 453 4.42 -12.56 -7.27
C PHE A 453 5.05 -11.90 -8.50
N MET A 454 6.26 -12.35 -8.88
CA MET A 454 6.96 -11.78 -10.03
C MET A 454 6.21 -12.07 -11.35
N ASN A 455 5.68 -13.28 -11.57
CA ASN A 455 4.81 -13.56 -12.71
C ASN A 455 3.59 -12.63 -12.76
N HIS A 456 2.95 -12.40 -11.61
CA HIS A 456 1.81 -11.49 -11.50
C HIS A 456 2.19 -10.03 -11.85
N LEU A 457 3.35 -9.56 -11.40
CA LEU A 457 3.86 -8.22 -11.68
C LEU A 457 4.21 -8.05 -13.17
N VAL A 458 5.02 -8.95 -13.72
CA VAL A 458 5.53 -8.80 -15.10
C VAL A 458 4.43 -8.93 -16.15
N ARG A 459 3.43 -9.80 -15.91
CA ARG A 459 2.27 -9.91 -16.78
C ARG A 459 1.53 -8.57 -16.87
N GLN A 460 1.21 -7.96 -15.74
CA GLN A 460 0.47 -6.70 -15.70
C GLN A 460 1.26 -5.56 -16.32
N TYR A 461 2.57 -5.52 -16.13
CA TYR A 461 3.45 -4.53 -16.78
C TYR A 461 3.47 -4.71 -18.30
N TRP A 462 3.61 -5.96 -18.78
CA TRP A 462 3.57 -6.25 -20.21
C TRP A 462 2.22 -5.88 -20.84
N GLU A 463 1.10 -6.18 -20.19
CA GLU A 463 -0.25 -5.82 -20.66
C GLU A 463 -0.43 -4.31 -20.79
N GLN A 464 0.26 -3.52 -19.99
CA GLN A 464 0.27 -2.05 -20.03
C GLN A 464 1.36 -1.47 -20.97
N GLY A 465 1.93 -2.30 -21.85
CA GLY A 465 2.86 -1.85 -22.90
C GLY A 465 4.32 -1.80 -22.49
N THR A 466 4.69 -2.31 -21.30
CA THR A 466 6.10 -2.40 -20.88
C THR A 466 6.84 -3.47 -21.67
N HIS A 467 8.07 -3.17 -22.11
CA HIS A 467 8.98 -4.16 -22.64
C HIS A 467 9.73 -4.84 -21.50
N VAL A 468 9.53 -6.14 -21.33
CA VAL A 468 10.09 -6.94 -20.23
C VAL A 468 11.16 -7.86 -20.76
N VAL A 469 12.34 -7.81 -20.13
CA VAL A 469 13.44 -8.75 -20.35
C VAL A 469 13.76 -9.41 -19.01
N LEU A 470 13.73 -10.72 -18.98
CA LEU A 470 13.93 -11.56 -17.80
C LEU A 470 15.17 -12.43 -17.96
N VAL A 471 15.99 -12.52 -16.93
CA VAL A 471 17.03 -13.54 -16.74
C VAL A 471 16.56 -14.45 -15.62
N ASP A 472 16.20 -15.68 -15.97
CA ASP A 472 15.60 -16.69 -15.06
C ASP A 472 16.59 -17.86 -14.85
N THR A 473 16.59 -18.42 -13.65
CA THR A 473 17.41 -19.57 -13.25
C THR A 473 16.56 -20.69 -12.64
N GLY A 474 15.33 -20.84 -13.00
CA GLY A 474 14.44 -21.82 -12.38
C GLY A 474 13.23 -22.16 -13.23
N ASN A 475 13.25 -21.81 -14.52
CA ASN A 475 12.17 -22.09 -15.46
C ASN A 475 10.78 -21.64 -14.96
N SER A 476 10.74 -20.50 -14.27
CA SER A 476 9.56 -19.99 -13.56
C SER A 476 8.56 -19.28 -14.48
N TYR A 477 8.99 -18.80 -15.65
CA TYR A 477 8.17 -17.95 -16.54
C TYR A 477 7.71 -18.63 -17.82
N GLN A 478 8.00 -19.92 -18.02
CA GLN A 478 7.68 -20.64 -19.24
C GLN A 478 6.18 -20.63 -19.57
N GLY A 479 5.32 -20.89 -18.57
CA GLY A 479 3.86 -20.91 -18.77
C GLY A 479 3.31 -19.56 -19.20
N LEU A 480 3.71 -18.48 -18.53
CA LEU A 480 3.32 -17.13 -18.89
C LEU A 480 3.86 -16.72 -20.28
N CYS A 481 5.11 -17.06 -20.58
CA CYS A 481 5.73 -16.75 -21.86
C CYS A 481 4.99 -17.43 -23.03
N GLU A 482 4.58 -18.68 -22.86
CA GLU A 482 3.82 -19.42 -23.88
C GLU A 482 2.41 -18.82 -24.10
N LEU A 483 1.72 -18.41 -23.03
CA LEU A 483 0.44 -17.70 -23.12
C LEU A 483 0.57 -16.38 -23.89
N ILE A 484 1.63 -15.61 -23.62
CA ILE A 484 1.92 -14.35 -24.31
C ILE A 484 2.24 -14.62 -25.78
N ARG A 485 3.09 -15.61 -26.07
CA ARG A 485 3.47 -15.99 -27.43
C ARG A 485 2.25 -16.32 -28.28
N ARG A 486 1.33 -17.08 -27.72
CA ARG A 486 0.10 -17.48 -28.42
C ARG A 486 -0.84 -16.30 -28.65
N LYS A 487 -1.06 -15.46 -27.63
CA LYS A 487 -1.88 -14.26 -27.76
C LYS A 487 -1.37 -13.32 -28.85
N THR A 488 -0.07 -13.18 -28.96
CA THR A 488 0.61 -12.29 -29.93
C THR A 488 1.00 -12.97 -31.23
N LYS A 489 0.55 -14.23 -31.46
CA LYS A 489 0.89 -15.01 -32.65
C LYS A 489 2.39 -15.12 -32.91
N GLY A 490 3.20 -15.15 -31.83
CA GLY A 490 4.65 -15.28 -31.88
C GLY A 490 5.41 -13.94 -32.00
N GLU A 491 4.73 -12.82 -31.98
CA GLU A 491 5.39 -11.52 -31.95
C GLU A 491 6.11 -11.28 -30.63
N ASP A 492 5.47 -11.60 -29.48
CA ASP A 492 6.05 -11.54 -28.14
C ASP A 492 6.14 -12.96 -27.53
N GLY A 493 6.66 -13.07 -26.32
CA GLY A 493 6.77 -14.34 -25.61
C GLY A 493 7.93 -15.19 -26.15
N VAL A 494 9.09 -14.58 -26.26
CA VAL A 494 10.31 -15.28 -26.70
C VAL A 494 11.01 -15.90 -25.48
N TYR A 495 11.22 -17.21 -25.53
CA TYR A 495 11.86 -17.98 -24.47
C TYR A 495 13.17 -18.57 -24.99
N PHE A 496 14.29 -18.08 -24.50
CA PHE A 496 15.61 -18.56 -24.83
C PHE A 496 16.09 -19.49 -23.72
N THR A 497 16.32 -20.76 -24.07
CA THR A 497 16.98 -21.70 -23.17
C THR A 497 18.39 -21.93 -23.69
N TYR A 498 19.39 -21.73 -22.84
CA TYR A 498 20.75 -22.08 -23.21
C TYR A 498 20.94 -23.62 -23.25
N THR A 499 21.30 -24.11 -24.40
CA THR A 499 21.76 -25.54 -24.56
C THR A 499 23.05 -25.52 -25.39
N GLU A 500 23.86 -26.54 -25.28
CA GLU A 500 25.08 -26.68 -26.12
C GLU A 500 24.74 -26.75 -27.61
N GLU A 501 23.56 -27.24 -27.98
CA GLU A 501 23.07 -27.30 -29.36
C GLU A 501 22.48 -25.94 -29.85
N HIS A 502 21.95 -25.14 -28.95
CA HIS A 502 21.36 -23.84 -29.23
C HIS A 502 21.90 -22.78 -28.27
N PRO A 503 23.18 -22.38 -28.42
CA PRO A 503 23.80 -21.43 -27.54
C PRO A 503 23.28 -20.01 -27.80
N ILE A 504 23.28 -19.19 -26.76
CA ILE A 504 23.01 -17.74 -26.89
C ILE A 504 24.27 -17.12 -27.52
N SER A 505 24.14 -16.62 -28.75
CA SER A 505 25.21 -15.98 -29.50
C SER A 505 24.99 -14.49 -29.59
N PHE A 506 26.08 -13.73 -29.49
CA PHE A 506 26.10 -12.27 -29.48
C PHE A 506 27.32 -11.72 -30.20
N ASN A 507 27.24 -10.48 -30.67
CA ASN A 507 28.39 -9.78 -31.21
C ASN A 507 28.52 -8.42 -30.50
N PRO A 508 29.52 -8.24 -29.62
CA PRO A 508 29.73 -6.98 -28.92
C PRO A 508 30.07 -5.82 -29.82
N PHE A 509 30.64 -6.09 -30.99
CA PHE A 509 31.06 -5.08 -32.00
C PHE A 509 29.99 -4.78 -33.05
N TYR A 510 28.82 -5.42 -32.95
CA TYR A 510 27.72 -5.16 -33.88
C TYR A 510 27.04 -3.81 -33.56
N THR A 511 26.98 -2.96 -34.62
CA THR A 511 26.18 -1.72 -34.64
C THR A 511 25.64 -1.54 -36.07
N ASP A 512 24.44 -1.01 -36.21
CA ASP A 512 23.82 -0.84 -37.55
C ASP A 512 24.49 0.24 -38.37
N ASP A 513 25.10 1.24 -37.74
CA ASP A 513 25.64 2.45 -38.32
C ASP A 513 27.16 2.65 -38.11
N TYR A 514 27.84 1.64 -37.56
CA TYR A 514 29.25 1.73 -37.14
C TYR A 514 29.55 2.88 -36.16
N TYR A 515 28.53 3.33 -35.44
CA TYR A 515 28.70 4.35 -34.41
C TYR A 515 28.92 3.68 -33.04
N PHE A 516 30.06 4.00 -32.44
CA PHE A 516 30.44 3.54 -31.09
C PHE A 516 30.59 4.75 -30.19
N ASP A 517 29.63 4.98 -29.32
CA ASP A 517 29.75 5.99 -28.26
C ASP A 517 30.69 5.54 -27.13
N VAL A 518 30.99 6.44 -26.21
CA VAL A 518 31.93 6.18 -25.11
C VAL A 518 31.42 4.99 -24.25
N GLU A 519 30.14 4.94 -24.04
CA GLU A 519 29.51 3.90 -23.21
C GLU A 519 29.57 2.52 -23.87
N LYS A 520 29.34 2.42 -25.18
CA LYS A 520 29.49 1.17 -25.93
C LYS A 520 30.96 0.67 -25.92
N LYS A 521 31.90 1.57 -26.04
CA LYS A 521 33.36 1.25 -25.97
C LYS A 521 33.71 0.73 -24.54
N ASP A 522 33.21 1.37 -23.50
CA ASP A 522 33.44 0.93 -22.13
C ASP A 522 32.76 -0.41 -21.82
N SER A 523 31.60 -0.68 -22.39
CA SER A 523 30.93 -1.97 -22.29
C SER A 523 31.72 -3.10 -22.94
N ILE A 524 32.24 -2.87 -24.18
CA ILE A 524 33.14 -3.81 -24.90
C ILE A 524 34.40 -4.07 -24.06
N LYS A 525 35.01 -3.01 -23.54
CA LYS A 525 36.21 -3.12 -22.68
C LYS A 525 35.92 -3.96 -21.43
N THR A 526 34.81 -3.70 -20.77
CA THR A 526 34.43 -4.45 -19.57
C THR A 526 34.18 -5.94 -19.87
N LEU A 527 33.47 -6.23 -20.95
CA LEU A 527 33.29 -7.61 -21.41
C LEU A 527 34.64 -8.29 -21.66
N LEU A 528 35.56 -7.66 -22.41
CA LEU A 528 36.87 -8.22 -22.71
C LEU A 528 37.75 -8.43 -21.47
N LEU A 529 37.66 -7.54 -20.47
CA LEU A 529 38.31 -7.71 -19.17
C LEU A 529 37.76 -8.94 -18.42
N THR A 530 36.45 -9.13 -18.46
CA THR A 530 35.79 -10.31 -17.85
C THR A 530 36.22 -11.63 -18.54
N LEU A 531 36.39 -11.59 -19.87
CA LEU A 531 36.84 -12.77 -20.62
C LEU A 531 38.33 -13.08 -20.35
N TRP A 532 39.14 -12.07 -20.03
CA TRP A 532 40.58 -12.19 -19.83
C TRP A 532 40.95 -12.53 -18.38
N LYS A 533 40.31 -11.89 -17.39
CA LYS A 533 40.66 -11.96 -15.97
C LYS A 533 39.66 -12.77 -15.18
N THR A 534 40.12 -13.57 -14.22
CA THR A 534 39.31 -14.28 -13.24
C THR A 534 38.94 -13.39 -12.05
N GLU A 535 38.08 -13.89 -11.16
CA GLU A 535 37.62 -13.19 -9.94
C GLU A 535 38.78 -12.80 -9.01
N ASP A 536 39.85 -13.59 -8.97
CA ASP A 536 41.00 -13.39 -8.08
C ASP A 536 42.05 -12.45 -8.67
N ASP A 537 41.95 -12.10 -9.96
CA ASP A 537 42.91 -11.27 -10.64
C ASP A 537 42.63 -9.76 -10.41
N LYS A 538 43.66 -9.04 -9.98
CA LYS A 538 43.61 -7.56 -9.90
C LYS A 538 43.82 -6.93 -11.27
N ILE A 539 42.83 -6.15 -11.71
CA ILE A 539 42.98 -5.35 -12.94
C ILE A 539 43.74 -4.07 -12.60
N THR A 540 44.85 -3.84 -13.28
CA THR A 540 45.66 -2.61 -13.14
C THR A 540 45.07 -1.49 -14.01
N LYS A 541 45.41 -0.23 -13.67
CA LYS A 541 45.04 0.92 -14.51
C LYS A 541 45.65 0.85 -15.89
N THR A 542 46.86 0.31 -15.99
CA THR A 542 47.56 0.13 -17.24
C THR A 542 46.88 -0.89 -18.15
N GLU A 543 46.50 -2.05 -17.61
CA GLU A 543 45.76 -3.06 -18.37
C GLU A 543 44.42 -2.53 -18.89
N SER A 544 43.65 -1.86 -18.03
CA SER A 544 42.38 -1.24 -18.44
C SER A 544 42.57 -0.12 -19.46
N GLY A 545 43.61 0.67 -19.35
CA GLY A 545 43.96 1.73 -20.27
C GLY A 545 44.39 1.21 -21.64
N GLU A 546 45.29 0.21 -21.69
CA GLU A 546 45.77 -0.39 -22.92
C GLU A 546 44.70 -1.14 -23.68
N LEU A 547 43.84 -1.87 -22.95
CA LEU A 547 42.67 -2.52 -23.57
C LEU A 547 41.68 -1.50 -24.15
N GLY A 548 41.46 -0.37 -23.47
CA GLY A 548 40.65 0.73 -23.99
C GLY A 548 41.24 1.35 -25.25
N SER A 549 42.57 1.49 -25.29
CA SER A 549 43.31 1.96 -26.48
C SER A 549 43.18 0.97 -27.64
N ALA A 550 43.30 -0.34 -27.39
CA ALA A 550 43.14 -1.37 -28.41
C ALA A 550 41.73 -1.39 -29.00
N VAL A 551 40.71 -1.26 -28.17
CA VAL A 551 39.30 -1.17 -28.62
C VAL A 551 39.06 0.07 -29.47
N ASN A 552 39.60 1.22 -29.07
CA ASN A 552 39.47 2.45 -29.85
C ASN A 552 40.18 2.34 -31.21
N ALA A 553 41.43 1.85 -31.26
CA ALA A 553 42.16 1.67 -32.48
C ALA A 553 41.49 0.67 -33.44
N TYR A 554 40.97 -0.43 -32.93
CA TYR A 554 40.19 -1.35 -33.75
C TYR A 554 38.92 -0.72 -34.30
N ILE A 555 38.19 0.10 -33.54
CA ILE A 555 37.01 0.81 -34.02
C ILE A 555 37.38 1.80 -35.14
N GLU A 556 38.47 2.52 -35.02
CA GLU A 556 38.94 3.41 -36.11
C GLU A 556 39.32 2.60 -37.39
N ARG A 557 39.91 1.43 -37.22
CA ARG A 557 40.22 0.53 -38.32
C ARG A 557 38.99 0.06 -39.08
N ILE A 558 37.93 -0.44 -38.36
CA ILE A 558 36.67 -0.90 -39.00
C ILE A 558 35.87 0.26 -39.61
N ARG A 559 36.08 1.50 -39.15
CA ARG A 559 35.54 2.71 -39.79
C ARG A 559 36.27 3.04 -41.09
N ALA A 560 37.61 2.83 -41.14
CA ALA A 560 38.41 3.09 -42.29
C ALA A 560 38.25 2.02 -43.38
N ASP A 561 38.14 0.76 -43.02
CA ASP A 561 37.93 -0.36 -43.94
C ASP A 561 36.60 -1.10 -43.68
N ARG A 562 35.61 -0.86 -44.51
CA ARG A 562 34.26 -1.44 -44.44
C ARG A 562 34.21 -2.89 -44.88
N ASN A 563 35.28 -3.48 -45.38
CA ASN A 563 35.34 -4.92 -45.71
C ASN A 563 35.56 -5.78 -44.45
N ILE A 564 35.99 -5.20 -43.35
CA ILE A 564 36.16 -5.90 -42.08
C ILE A 564 34.80 -6.06 -41.43
N VAL A 565 34.36 -7.29 -41.21
CA VAL A 565 33.13 -7.59 -40.45
C VAL A 565 33.43 -7.38 -38.97
N PRO A 566 32.82 -6.37 -38.31
CA PRO A 566 33.04 -6.16 -36.88
C PRO A 566 32.54 -7.35 -36.06
N CYS A 567 33.45 -8.12 -35.45
CA CYS A 567 33.15 -9.25 -34.56
C CYS A 567 34.36 -9.54 -33.66
N PHE A 568 34.19 -10.42 -32.72
CA PHE A 568 35.29 -10.81 -31.82
C PHE A 568 36.48 -11.43 -32.59
N ASP A 569 36.21 -12.27 -33.60
CA ASP A 569 37.29 -12.87 -34.40
C ASP A 569 38.18 -11.84 -35.08
N SER A 570 37.58 -10.83 -35.73
CA SER A 570 38.38 -9.77 -36.38
C SER A 570 39.08 -8.84 -35.38
N PHE A 571 38.51 -8.65 -34.18
CA PHE A 571 39.20 -7.95 -33.09
C PHE A 571 40.38 -8.75 -32.55
N TYR A 572 40.22 -10.08 -32.37
CA TYR A 572 41.29 -10.97 -31.92
C TYR A 572 42.45 -11.00 -32.95
N GLU A 573 42.13 -11.09 -34.25
CA GLU A 573 43.13 -11.01 -35.34
C GLU A 573 43.88 -9.67 -35.34
N TYR A 574 43.14 -8.57 -35.14
CA TYR A 574 43.76 -7.22 -35.00
C TYR A 574 44.71 -7.18 -33.77
N LEU A 575 44.32 -7.69 -32.62
CA LEU A 575 45.18 -7.75 -31.43
C LEU A 575 46.47 -8.54 -31.70
N ARG A 576 46.32 -9.72 -32.36
CA ARG A 576 47.42 -10.64 -32.63
C ARG A 576 48.44 -10.08 -33.65
N ASP A 577 47.92 -9.51 -34.75
CA ASP A 577 48.74 -9.22 -35.93
C ASP A 577 49.15 -7.75 -35.99
N ASP A 578 48.31 -6.80 -35.62
CA ASP A 578 48.56 -5.36 -35.78
C ASP A 578 48.85 -4.67 -34.45
N TYR A 579 47.97 -4.79 -33.43
CA TYR A 579 48.14 -4.07 -32.16
C TYR A 579 49.39 -4.53 -31.38
N ARG A 580 49.73 -5.79 -31.46
CA ARG A 580 50.99 -6.32 -30.91
C ARG A 580 52.21 -5.62 -31.54
N ARG A 581 52.22 -5.39 -32.85
CA ARG A 581 53.28 -4.67 -33.57
C ARG A 581 53.29 -3.20 -33.17
N GLU A 582 52.12 -2.56 -33.06
CA GLU A 582 51.99 -1.18 -32.60
C GLU A 582 52.57 -0.95 -31.21
N LEU A 583 52.39 -1.91 -30.30
CA LEU A 583 52.97 -1.86 -28.93
C LEU A 583 54.51 -1.95 -28.95
N GLU A 584 55.08 -2.71 -29.88
CA GLU A 584 56.54 -2.86 -29.99
C GLU A 584 57.21 -1.62 -30.63
N GLU A 585 56.47 -0.89 -31.47
CA GLU A 585 56.96 0.30 -32.21
C GLU A 585 56.77 1.61 -31.43
N ARG A 586 56.06 1.63 -30.31
CA ARG A 586 55.81 2.84 -29.52
C ARG A 586 57.09 3.37 -28.86
N GLU A 587 57.25 4.70 -28.82
CA GLU A 587 58.35 5.40 -28.09
C GLU A 587 58.35 5.05 -26.59
N ILE A 588 57.19 5.01 -25.97
CA ILE A 588 57.02 4.59 -24.58
C ILE A 588 56.57 3.13 -24.59
N ARG A 589 57.48 2.25 -24.22
CA ARG A 589 57.23 0.81 -24.17
C ARG A 589 56.44 0.43 -22.91
N VAL A 590 55.34 -0.26 -23.08
CA VAL A 590 54.60 -0.87 -21.96
C VAL A 590 55.32 -2.15 -21.57
N SER A 591 55.66 -2.31 -20.29
CA SER A 591 56.33 -3.54 -19.84
C SER A 591 55.36 -4.73 -19.89
N ARG A 592 55.93 -5.95 -20.13
CA ARG A 592 55.11 -7.18 -20.07
C ARG A 592 54.50 -7.45 -18.68
N GLU A 593 55.09 -6.86 -17.63
CA GLU A 593 54.55 -6.93 -16.23
C GLU A 593 53.32 -6.03 -16.08
N ASP A 594 53.26 -4.92 -16.80
CA ASP A 594 52.17 -3.93 -16.72
C ASP A 594 51.01 -4.28 -17.68
N PHE A 595 51.31 -4.85 -18.88
CA PHE A 595 50.31 -5.32 -19.83
C PHE A 595 50.83 -6.49 -20.65
N ASN A 596 50.29 -7.69 -20.42
CA ASN A 596 50.72 -8.91 -21.06
C ASN A 596 49.76 -9.32 -22.17
N ILE A 597 49.98 -8.82 -23.40
CA ILE A 597 49.19 -9.11 -24.59
C ILE A 597 49.23 -10.61 -24.95
N ASP A 598 50.35 -11.30 -24.71
CA ASP A 598 50.47 -12.74 -25.01
C ASP A 598 49.59 -13.57 -24.08
N ASN A 599 49.56 -13.25 -22.78
CA ASN A 599 48.65 -13.87 -21.84
C ASN A 599 47.19 -13.60 -22.21
N MET A 600 46.84 -12.38 -22.57
CA MET A 600 45.51 -12.01 -23.01
C MET A 600 45.10 -12.82 -24.25
N LEU A 601 45.94 -12.91 -25.28
CA LEU A 601 45.63 -13.69 -26.47
C LEU A 601 45.47 -15.19 -26.19
N ILE A 602 46.31 -15.76 -25.30
CA ILE A 602 46.17 -17.18 -24.91
C ILE A 602 44.84 -17.42 -24.21
N THR A 603 44.47 -16.56 -23.28
CA THR A 603 43.19 -16.69 -22.55
C THR A 603 41.99 -16.49 -23.47
N LEU A 604 42.01 -15.47 -24.33
CA LEU A 604 40.91 -15.15 -25.25
C LEU A 604 40.77 -16.14 -26.41
N ARG A 605 41.78 -17.00 -26.67
CA ARG A 605 41.76 -17.97 -27.76
C ARG A 605 40.53 -18.89 -27.73
N GLN A 606 40.00 -19.21 -26.55
CA GLN A 606 38.85 -20.09 -26.45
C GLN A 606 37.57 -19.49 -27.07
N TYR A 607 37.47 -18.15 -27.24
CA TYR A 607 36.33 -17.45 -27.85
C TYR A 607 36.58 -17.14 -29.35
N TYR A 608 37.78 -17.41 -29.86
CA TYR A 608 38.15 -17.21 -31.25
C TYR A 608 37.82 -18.46 -32.06
N LYS A 609 37.57 -18.33 -33.35
CA LYS A 609 37.19 -19.40 -34.30
C LYS A 609 37.96 -20.70 -34.05
N GLY A 610 37.25 -21.81 -33.91
CA GLY A 610 37.77 -23.14 -33.55
C GLY A 610 38.11 -23.33 -32.07
N GLY A 611 37.86 -22.34 -31.24
CA GLY A 611 37.89 -22.43 -29.78
C GLY A 611 36.61 -23.02 -29.17
N ARG A 612 36.63 -23.36 -27.87
CA ARG A 612 35.53 -24.01 -27.17
C ARG A 612 34.26 -23.17 -27.17
N TYR A 613 34.38 -21.82 -27.16
CA TYR A 613 33.28 -20.86 -27.06
C TYR A 613 33.24 -19.91 -28.27
N ASP A 614 33.70 -20.33 -29.44
CA ASP A 614 33.75 -19.51 -30.66
C ASP A 614 32.38 -19.01 -31.15
N PHE A 615 31.32 -19.76 -30.83
CA PHE A 615 29.94 -19.39 -31.14
C PHE A 615 29.42 -18.19 -30.32
N LEU A 616 30.05 -17.85 -29.19
CA LEU A 616 29.45 -16.95 -28.21
C LEU A 616 29.47 -15.48 -28.66
N LEU A 617 30.56 -15.01 -29.31
CA LEU A 617 30.81 -13.58 -29.54
C LEU A 617 30.92 -13.23 -31.03
N ASN A 618 30.64 -14.13 -31.94
CA ASN A 618 30.83 -13.99 -33.38
C ASN A 618 29.53 -14.03 -34.19
N SER A 619 28.40 -13.71 -33.58
CA SER A 619 27.12 -13.66 -34.28
C SER A 619 27.13 -12.63 -35.41
N ARG A 620 26.61 -13.00 -36.57
CA ARG A 620 26.47 -12.05 -37.70
C ARG A 620 25.37 -11.01 -37.51
N ALA A 621 24.41 -11.31 -36.66
CA ALA A 621 23.33 -10.40 -36.27
C ALA A 621 22.98 -10.68 -34.81
N ASN A 622 22.81 -9.63 -34.03
CA ASN A 622 22.32 -9.80 -32.65
C ASN A 622 20.85 -10.19 -32.67
N ILE A 623 20.42 -10.85 -31.61
CA ILE A 623 19.01 -11.18 -31.38
C ILE A 623 18.20 -9.88 -31.46
N ASP A 624 17.21 -9.83 -32.34
CA ASP A 624 16.30 -8.69 -32.43
C ASP A 624 15.40 -8.64 -31.19
N LEU A 625 15.90 -7.96 -30.15
CA LEU A 625 15.12 -7.68 -28.94
C LEU A 625 14.31 -6.39 -29.07
N LEU A 626 14.53 -5.58 -30.12
CA LEU A 626 13.90 -4.26 -30.23
C LEU A 626 12.40 -4.38 -30.40
N SER A 627 11.94 -5.26 -31.29
CA SER A 627 10.54 -5.48 -31.58
C SER A 627 9.83 -6.33 -30.51
N LYS A 628 10.55 -7.18 -29.80
CA LYS A 628 9.99 -8.15 -28.84
C LYS A 628 9.74 -7.49 -27.48
N ARG A 629 8.48 -7.51 -27.00
CA ARG A 629 8.11 -6.88 -25.72
C ARG A 629 8.24 -7.79 -24.51
N PHE A 630 8.25 -9.12 -24.69
CA PHE A 630 8.40 -10.09 -23.59
C PHE A 630 9.45 -11.13 -23.98
N VAL A 631 10.58 -11.11 -23.29
CA VAL A 631 11.73 -11.97 -23.57
C VAL A 631 12.24 -12.57 -22.28
N VAL A 632 12.40 -13.88 -22.26
CA VAL A 632 12.95 -14.65 -21.13
C VAL A 632 14.22 -15.35 -21.58
N PHE A 633 15.29 -15.16 -20.82
CA PHE A 633 16.55 -15.89 -20.94
C PHE A 633 16.65 -16.88 -19.77
N GLU A 634 16.44 -18.17 -20.04
CA GLU A 634 16.61 -19.26 -19.10
C GLU A 634 18.07 -19.71 -19.09
N VAL A 635 18.73 -19.51 -17.95
CA VAL A 635 20.19 -19.76 -17.82
C VAL A 635 20.52 -20.79 -16.73
N ASP A 636 19.55 -21.58 -16.29
CA ASP A 636 19.75 -22.61 -15.24
C ASP A 636 20.82 -23.63 -15.60
N SER A 637 20.87 -24.04 -16.86
CA SER A 637 21.85 -25.02 -17.38
C SER A 637 23.31 -24.57 -17.26
N ILE A 638 23.56 -23.26 -17.18
CA ILE A 638 24.92 -22.69 -17.10
C ILE A 638 25.24 -22.04 -15.75
N LYS A 639 24.31 -21.99 -14.80
CA LYS A 639 24.50 -21.27 -13.54
C LYS A 639 25.69 -21.75 -12.70
N GLU A 640 26.06 -23.01 -12.81
CA GLU A 640 27.23 -23.61 -12.14
C GLU A 640 28.54 -23.41 -12.91
N ASN A 641 28.47 -22.94 -14.17
CA ASN A 641 29.65 -22.68 -14.98
C ASN A 641 30.20 -21.29 -14.70
N LYS A 642 31.25 -21.20 -13.86
CA LYS A 642 31.86 -19.96 -13.42
C LYS A 642 32.48 -19.10 -14.54
N GLU A 643 32.78 -19.68 -15.70
CA GLU A 643 33.34 -18.98 -16.85
C GLU A 643 32.24 -18.43 -17.76
N LEU A 644 31.21 -19.26 -18.05
CA LEU A 644 30.21 -18.92 -19.06
C LEU A 644 29.04 -18.07 -18.50
N PHE A 645 28.63 -18.35 -17.28
CA PHE A 645 27.47 -17.67 -16.66
C PHE A 645 27.64 -16.16 -16.53
N PRO A 646 28.79 -15.62 -16.05
CA PRO A 646 29.02 -14.18 -16.02
C PRO A 646 28.99 -13.55 -17.42
N VAL A 647 29.60 -14.19 -18.41
CA VAL A 647 29.69 -13.67 -19.78
C VAL A 647 28.33 -13.58 -20.43
N VAL A 648 27.50 -14.63 -20.33
CA VAL A 648 26.13 -14.65 -20.87
C VAL A 648 25.27 -13.60 -20.18
N THR A 649 25.42 -13.43 -18.87
CA THR A 649 24.68 -12.41 -18.12
C THR A 649 25.01 -11.00 -18.60
N ILE A 650 26.30 -10.67 -18.83
CA ILE A 650 26.71 -9.37 -19.41
C ILE A 650 26.13 -9.18 -20.80
N ILE A 651 26.17 -10.20 -21.64
CA ILE A 651 25.61 -10.15 -22.99
C ILE A 651 24.11 -9.78 -22.95
N ILE A 652 23.34 -10.40 -22.08
CA ILE A 652 21.91 -10.09 -21.92
C ILE A 652 21.70 -8.65 -21.44
N MET A 653 22.50 -8.22 -20.47
CA MET A 653 22.42 -6.84 -19.98
C MET A 653 22.78 -5.83 -21.05
N GLU A 654 23.80 -6.08 -21.85
CA GLU A 654 24.19 -5.22 -22.97
C GLU A 654 23.10 -5.15 -24.04
N ALA A 655 22.48 -6.29 -24.37
CA ALA A 655 21.33 -6.32 -25.27
C ALA A 655 20.16 -5.47 -24.75
N PHE A 656 19.92 -5.49 -23.45
CA PHE A 656 18.90 -4.66 -22.80
C PHE A 656 19.27 -3.17 -22.83
N ILE A 657 20.52 -2.80 -22.57
CA ILE A 657 21.00 -1.42 -22.65
C ILE A 657 20.82 -0.86 -24.06
N ASN A 658 21.14 -1.64 -25.07
CA ASN A 658 20.92 -1.26 -26.47
C ASN A 658 19.44 -1.03 -26.77
N LYS A 659 18.57 -1.92 -26.27
CA LYS A 659 17.11 -1.77 -26.35
C LYS A 659 16.64 -0.48 -25.69
N MET A 660 17.14 -0.15 -24.50
CA MET A 660 16.79 1.08 -23.79
C MET A 660 17.12 2.35 -24.58
N ARG A 661 18.30 2.39 -25.18
CA ARG A 661 18.76 3.56 -25.94
C ARG A 661 17.96 3.81 -27.21
N ARG A 662 17.59 2.76 -27.91
CA ARG A 662 16.86 2.83 -29.19
C ARG A 662 15.36 3.10 -29.02
N LEU A 663 14.71 2.52 -28.01
CA LEU A 663 13.28 2.69 -27.76
C LEU A 663 13.04 3.87 -26.81
N LYS A 664 12.96 5.08 -27.34
CA LYS A 664 12.64 6.28 -26.54
C LYS A 664 11.15 6.36 -26.23
N GLY A 665 10.80 6.83 -25.02
CA GLY A 665 9.41 7.07 -24.63
C GLY A 665 8.60 5.81 -24.26
N VAL A 666 9.17 4.63 -24.37
CA VAL A 666 8.56 3.35 -24.01
C VAL A 666 9.14 2.87 -22.69
N ARG A 667 8.29 2.31 -21.80
CA ARG A 667 8.75 1.68 -20.54
C ARG A 667 9.46 0.36 -20.82
N LYS A 668 10.57 0.14 -20.13
CA LYS A 668 11.35 -1.09 -20.24
C LYS A 668 11.73 -1.58 -18.86
N GLN A 669 11.78 -2.89 -18.70
CA GLN A 669 12.09 -3.54 -17.43
C GLN A 669 13.10 -4.67 -17.67
N LEU A 670 14.19 -4.68 -16.90
CA LEU A 670 15.11 -5.79 -16.80
C LEU A 670 14.95 -6.43 -15.43
N ILE A 671 14.70 -7.73 -15.42
CA ILE A 671 14.57 -8.52 -14.20
C ILE A 671 15.69 -9.56 -14.19
N VAL A 672 16.43 -9.61 -13.10
CA VAL A 672 17.54 -10.54 -12.91
C VAL A 672 17.25 -11.37 -11.66
N GLU A 673 16.82 -12.60 -11.87
CA GLU A 673 16.59 -13.57 -10.79
C GLU A 673 17.84 -14.40 -10.54
N GLU A 674 18.34 -14.38 -9.30
CA GLU A 674 19.53 -15.13 -8.82
C GLU A 674 20.82 -14.94 -9.65
N ALA A 675 20.72 -14.54 -10.91
CA ALA A 675 21.84 -14.33 -11.82
C ALA A 675 22.78 -13.18 -11.40
N TRP A 676 22.37 -12.34 -10.47
CA TRP A 676 23.20 -11.29 -9.88
C TRP A 676 24.43 -11.88 -9.14
N LYS A 677 24.40 -13.17 -8.72
CA LYS A 677 25.56 -13.85 -8.16
C LYS A 677 26.76 -13.83 -9.11
N ALA A 678 26.48 -13.93 -10.41
CA ALA A 678 27.49 -13.78 -11.45
C ALA A 678 28.11 -12.36 -11.51
N LEU A 679 27.37 -11.36 -11.05
CA LEU A 679 27.75 -9.94 -11.10
C LEU A 679 28.36 -9.45 -9.79
N SER A 680 28.43 -10.30 -8.75
CA SER A 680 28.90 -9.92 -7.40
C SER A 680 30.42 -9.82 -7.27
N THR A 681 31.15 -10.23 -8.31
CA THR A 681 32.63 -10.18 -8.31
C THR A 681 33.13 -8.75 -8.44
N ALA A 682 34.30 -8.48 -7.86
CA ALA A 682 34.87 -7.13 -7.86
C ALA A 682 35.05 -6.55 -9.28
N ASN A 683 35.36 -7.39 -10.25
CA ASN A 683 35.58 -7.00 -11.65
C ASN A 683 34.29 -6.71 -12.42
N MET A 684 33.18 -7.33 -11.97
CA MET A 684 31.86 -7.18 -12.60
C MET A 684 31.00 -6.09 -11.98
N ALA A 685 31.36 -5.64 -10.81
CA ALA A 685 30.61 -4.71 -9.98
C ALA A 685 30.30 -3.36 -10.61
N GLU A 686 31.17 -2.89 -11.50
CA GLU A 686 30.96 -1.64 -12.23
C GLU A 686 29.75 -1.72 -13.19
N TYR A 687 29.43 -2.93 -13.69
CA TYR A 687 28.38 -3.13 -14.68
C TYR A 687 26.96 -2.95 -14.10
N PRO A 688 26.56 -3.59 -12.98
CA PRO A 688 25.32 -3.28 -12.29
C PRO A 688 25.21 -1.81 -11.88
N ARG A 689 26.31 -1.23 -11.36
CA ARG A 689 26.35 0.20 -10.99
C ARG A 689 26.03 1.10 -12.18
N TYR A 690 26.66 0.82 -13.32
CA TYR A 690 26.39 1.52 -14.56
C TYR A 690 24.94 1.32 -15.04
N MET A 691 24.44 0.10 -15.04
CA MET A 691 23.08 -0.23 -15.45
C MET A 691 22.04 0.53 -14.59
N TYR A 692 22.13 0.46 -13.28
CA TYR A 692 21.19 1.12 -12.37
C TYR A 692 21.15 2.65 -12.56
N LYS A 693 22.29 3.27 -12.82
CA LYS A 693 22.37 4.71 -13.12
C LYS A 693 21.79 5.04 -14.49
N THR A 694 22.00 4.17 -15.48
CA THR A 694 21.63 4.41 -16.87
C THR A 694 20.15 4.17 -17.13
N VAL A 695 19.57 3.12 -16.55
CA VAL A 695 18.16 2.71 -16.70
C VAL A 695 17.22 3.88 -16.42
N ARG A 696 17.49 4.68 -15.38
CA ARG A 696 16.69 5.84 -15.00
C ARG A 696 16.53 6.87 -16.13
N LYS A 697 17.58 7.10 -16.93
CA LYS A 697 17.59 8.12 -18.00
C LYS A 697 16.71 7.73 -19.19
N TYR A 698 16.43 6.44 -19.39
CA TYR A 698 15.76 5.90 -20.56
C TYR A 698 14.37 5.34 -20.30
N TYR A 699 13.69 5.79 -19.24
CA TYR A 699 12.37 5.29 -18.83
C TYR A 699 12.39 3.78 -18.63
N GLY A 700 13.43 3.32 -17.96
CA GLY A 700 13.66 1.91 -17.64
C GLY A 700 13.59 1.63 -16.14
N GLU A 701 13.48 0.36 -15.80
CA GLU A 701 13.49 -0.19 -14.45
C GLU A 701 14.43 -1.40 -14.41
N ALA A 702 15.26 -1.47 -13.37
CA ALA A 702 16.03 -2.67 -13.05
C ALA A 702 15.47 -3.30 -11.78
N ILE A 703 15.22 -4.61 -11.84
CA ILE A 703 14.72 -5.41 -10.71
C ILE A 703 15.68 -6.55 -10.46
N VAL A 704 16.22 -6.61 -9.25
CA VAL A 704 17.00 -7.75 -8.77
C VAL A 704 16.16 -8.53 -7.77
N VAL A 705 16.12 -9.83 -7.98
CA VAL A 705 15.32 -10.78 -7.20
C VAL A 705 16.27 -11.81 -6.57
N THR A 706 16.20 -11.99 -5.26
CA THR A 706 17.08 -12.93 -4.54
C THR A 706 16.35 -13.70 -3.45
N GLN A 707 16.89 -14.87 -3.12
CA GLN A 707 16.40 -15.73 -2.04
C GLN A 707 17.25 -15.61 -0.77
N GLU A 708 18.52 -15.27 -0.90
CA GLU A 708 19.50 -15.32 0.19
C GLU A 708 19.99 -13.93 0.56
N VAL A 709 19.83 -13.59 1.82
CA VAL A 709 20.32 -12.32 2.38
C VAL A 709 21.83 -12.35 2.58
N GLU A 710 22.38 -13.51 2.94
CA GLU A 710 23.80 -13.68 3.17
C GLU A 710 24.66 -13.33 1.96
N ASP A 711 24.20 -13.66 0.78
CA ASP A 711 24.88 -13.36 -0.48
C ASP A 711 25.03 -11.85 -0.72
N ILE A 712 24.04 -11.07 -0.25
CA ILE A 712 24.02 -9.62 -0.39
C ILE A 712 24.93 -8.95 0.67
N ILE A 713 24.93 -9.49 1.89
CA ILE A 713 25.74 -8.98 2.99
C ILE A 713 27.22 -9.16 2.69
N SER A 714 27.59 -10.27 2.05
CA SER A 714 29.00 -10.62 1.76
C SER A 714 29.62 -9.76 0.64
N SER A 715 28.82 -9.11 -0.21
CA SER A 715 29.33 -8.28 -1.30
C SER A 715 29.04 -6.79 -1.07
N PRO A 716 30.05 -5.98 -0.69
CA PRO A 716 29.90 -4.52 -0.54
C PRO A 716 29.39 -3.85 -1.80
N VAL A 717 29.76 -4.39 -2.95
CA VAL A 717 29.41 -3.88 -4.26
C VAL A 717 27.91 -4.02 -4.56
N VAL A 718 27.34 -5.18 -4.23
CA VAL A 718 25.91 -5.42 -4.43
C VAL A 718 25.10 -4.47 -3.53
N LYS A 719 25.53 -4.29 -2.30
CA LYS A 719 24.90 -3.35 -1.37
C LYS A 719 24.86 -1.94 -1.95
N GLU A 720 26.00 -1.42 -2.38
CA GLU A 720 26.10 -0.05 -2.90
C GLU A 720 25.46 0.13 -4.28
N ALA A 721 25.63 -0.84 -5.18
CA ALA A 721 25.14 -0.72 -6.55
C ALA A 721 23.65 -1.02 -6.68
N ILE A 722 23.11 -1.99 -5.94
CA ILE A 722 21.75 -2.50 -6.11
C ILE A 722 20.82 -1.91 -5.05
N ILE A 723 21.12 -2.15 -3.76
CA ILE A 723 20.20 -1.78 -2.67
C ILE A 723 20.05 -0.27 -2.57
N ASN A 724 21.16 0.48 -2.59
CA ASN A 724 21.14 1.94 -2.48
C ASN A 724 20.55 2.64 -3.72
N ASN A 725 20.44 1.94 -4.84
CA ASN A 725 19.81 2.46 -6.06
C ASN A 725 18.43 1.83 -6.35
N SER A 726 17.83 1.16 -5.38
CA SER A 726 16.47 0.60 -5.45
C SER A 726 15.60 1.27 -4.40
N ASP A 727 14.85 2.28 -4.82
CA ASP A 727 13.94 3.01 -3.92
C ASP A 727 12.68 2.20 -3.59
N CYS A 728 12.30 1.26 -4.45
CA CYS A 728 11.24 0.31 -4.17
C CYS A 728 11.85 -0.99 -3.63
N LYS A 729 11.47 -1.35 -2.42
CA LYS A 729 11.85 -2.62 -1.78
C LYS A 729 10.63 -3.48 -1.60
N ILE A 730 10.72 -4.74 -2.00
CA ILE A 730 9.62 -5.72 -1.96
C ILE A 730 10.11 -6.94 -1.18
N LEU A 731 9.49 -7.20 -0.05
CA LEU A 731 9.83 -8.35 0.79
C LEU A 731 8.63 -9.30 0.91
N LEU A 732 8.90 -10.57 0.66
CA LEU A 732 7.96 -11.65 0.91
C LEU A 732 8.24 -12.25 2.30
N ASP A 733 7.57 -13.34 2.65
CA ASP A 733 7.66 -14.00 3.96
C ASP A 733 9.10 -14.20 4.45
N GLN A 734 9.43 -13.57 5.58
CA GLN A 734 10.75 -13.59 6.22
C GLN A 734 10.77 -14.41 7.53
N ARG A 735 9.74 -15.20 7.85
CA ARG A 735 9.65 -15.95 9.11
C ARG A 735 10.83 -16.88 9.37
N LYS A 736 11.41 -17.48 8.31
CA LYS A 736 12.62 -18.30 8.40
C LYS A 736 13.84 -17.53 8.93
N PHE A 737 13.87 -16.20 8.74
CA PHE A 737 14.98 -15.32 9.11
C PHE A 737 14.65 -14.44 10.33
N MET A 738 13.55 -14.68 11.03
CA MET A 738 13.09 -13.85 12.17
C MET A 738 14.19 -13.62 13.20
N ASN A 739 15.00 -14.64 13.51
CA ASN A 739 16.09 -14.55 14.48
C ASN A 739 17.29 -13.68 14.02
N ARG A 740 17.42 -13.43 12.73
CA ARG A 740 18.49 -12.65 12.10
C ARG A 740 17.96 -11.41 11.39
N PHE A 741 16.69 -11.07 11.60
CA PHE A 741 16.05 -9.99 10.86
C PHE A 741 16.67 -8.62 11.15
N ASP A 742 17.28 -8.42 12.31
CA ASP A 742 17.99 -7.16 12.65
C ASP A 742 19.14 -6.86 11.67
N ALA A 743 19.81 -7.89 11.16
CA ALA A 743 20.82 -7.73 10.10
C ALA A 743 20.18 -7.29 8.77
N ILE A 744 19.01 -7.85 8.41
CA ILE A 744 18.25 -7.44 7.21
C ILE A 744 17.75 -6.01 7.37
N GLN A 745 17.20 -5.68 8.52
CA GLN A 745 16.73 -4.33 8.86
C GLN A 745 17.85 -3.30 8.68
N SER A 746 19.02 -3.55 9.28
CA SER A 746 20.18 -2.66 9.17
C SER A 746 20.70 -2.56 7.74
N LEU A 747 20.75 -3.68 6.99
CA LEU A 747 21.23 -3.73 5.62
C LEU A 747 20.33 -2.91 4.68
N LEU A 748 19.02 -3.07 4.79
CA LEU A 748 18.03 -2.43 3.93
C LEU A 748 17.64 -1.02 4.43
N GLY A 749 18.12 -0.61 5.62
CA GLY A 749 17.77 0.69 6.22
C GLY A 749 16.30 0.78 6.60
N LEU A 750 15.71 -0.31 7.14
CA LEU A 750 14.30 -0.38 7.49
C LEU A 750 14.05 0.21 8.89
N THR A 751 12.93 0.88 9.04
CA THR A 751 12.41 1.37 10.33
C THR A 751 11.82 0.23 11.17
N ASP A 752 11.58 0.46 12.47
CA ASP A 752 10.90 -0.51 13.33
C ASP A 752 9.46 -0.78 12.89
N LYS A 753 8.77 0.23 12.36
CA LYS A 753 7.46 0.08 11.72
C LYS A 753 7.51 -0.90 10.54
N GLU A 754 8.45 -0.69 9.63
CA GLU A 754 8.63 -1.56 8.46
C GLU A 754 9.01 -2.99 8.87
N LYS A 755 9.84 -3.14 9.90
CA LYS A 755 10.14 -4.44 10.51
C LYS A 755 8.86 -5.13 11.01
N ALA A 756 8.02 -4.42 11.75
CA ALA A 756 6.76 -4.96 12.25
C ALA A 756 5.83 -5.41 11.12
N GLN A 757 5.68 -4.58 10.08
CA GLN A 757 4.92 -4.93 8.88
C GLN A 757 5.46 -6.19 8.20
N ILE A 758 6.78 -6.30 7.99
CA ILE A 758 7.40 -7.43 7.31
C ILE A 758 7.25 -8.72 8.12
N LEU A 759 7.46 -8.66 9.43
CA LEU A 759 7.33 -9.83 10.30
C LEU A 759 5.87 -10.27 10.48
N SER A 760 4.89 -9.40 10.19
CA SER A 760 3.47 -9.72 10.20
C SER A 760 2.98 -10.49 8.96
N ILE A 761 3.80 -10.60 7.91
CA ILE A 761 3.45 -11.28 6.65
C ILE A 761 3.01 -12.72 6.91
N ASN A 762 1.84 -13.09 6.41
CA ASN A 762 1.22 -14.41 6.52
C ASN A 762 0.98 -14.91 7.98
N GLN A 763 0.92 -14.02 8.97
CA GLN A 763 0.63 -14.41 10.35
C GLN A 763 -0.84 -14.80 10.55
N SER A 764 -1.74 -14.10 9.88
CA SER A 764 -3.18 -14.29 10.06
C SER A 764 -3.93 -14.28 8.73
N ASN A 765 -3.54 -15.21 7.83
CA ASN A 765 -4.22 -15.36 6.55
C ASN A 765 -5.65 -15.90 6.75
N ASP A 766 -6.59 -15.33 6.02
CA ASP A 766 -7.96 -15.84 5.97
C ASP A 766 -7.99 -17.23 5.31
N PRO A 767 -8.42 -18.28 6.03
CA PRO A 767 -8.40 -19.65 5.49
C PRO A 767 -9.38 -19.87 4.33
N SER A 768 -10.37 -19.00 4.16
CA SER A 768 -11.33 -19.04 3.05
C SER A 768 -10.75 -18.53 1.74
N ARG A 769 -9.60 -17.86 1.78
CA ARG A 769 -8.94 -17.21 0.64
C ARG A 769 -7.54 -17.79 0.42
N LYS A 770 -7.16 -17.98 -0.85
CA LYS A 770 -5.82 -18.46 -1.21
C LYS A 770 -4.95 -17.29 -1.69
N TYR A 771 -4.07 -16.81 -0.83
CA TYR A 771 -3.12 -15.74 -1.16
C TYR A 771 -1.82 -15.86 -0.37
N LYS A 772 -0.82 -15.12 -0.82
CA LYS A 772 0.40 -14.81 -0.07
C LYS A 772 0.48 -13.30 0.11
N GLU A 773 0.97 -12.87 1.25
CA GLU A 773 1.18 -11.45 1.49
C GLU A 773 2.57 -11.03 1.03
N VAL A 774 2.68 -9.76 0.64
CA VAL A 774 3.91 -9.10 0.21
C VAL A 774 3.97 -7.70 0.82
N TRP A 775 5.12 -7.36 1.37
CA TRP A 775 5.41 -6.02 1.82
C TRP A 775 6.05 -5.20 0.71
N ILE A 776 5.61 -3.97 0.53
CA ILE A 776 6.15 -3.02 -0.44
C ILE A 776 6.49 -1.73 0.30
N GLY A 777 7.77 -1.33 0.22
CA GLY A 777 8.28 -0.07 0.76
C GLY A 777 8.79 0.83 -0.35
N LEU A 778 8.47 2.12 -0.28
CA LEU A 778 8.77 3.14 -1.28
C LEU A 778 9.54 4.29 -0.63
N GLY A 779 10.81 4.44 -1.00
CA GLY A 779 11.66 5.55 -0.59
C GLY A 779 11.90 5.67 0.94
N GLY A 780 11.53 4.67 1.74
CA GLY A 780 11.55 4.74 3.21
C GLY A 780 10.47 5.66 3.80
N VAL A 781 9.53 6.13 2.98
CA VAL A 781 8.45 7.05 3.37
C VAL A 781 7.11 6.33 3.48
N GLN A 782 6.78 5.53 2.49
CA GLN A 782 5.54 4.76 2.44
C GLN A 782 5.83 3.27 2.46
N SER A 783 5.07 2.53 3.24
CA SER A 783 5.18 1.08 3.28
C SER A 783 3.88 0.44 3.74
N ALA A 784 3.51 -0.69 3.13
CA ALA A 784 2.35 -1.47 3.52
C ALA A 784 2.49 -2.93 3.11
N VAL A 785 1.63 -3.78 3.68
CA VAL A 785 1.53 -5.21 3.35
C VAL A 785 0.25 -5.45 2.55
N TYR A 786 0.40 -6.06 1.38
CA TYR A 786 -0.69 -6.38 0.47
C TYR A 786 -0.85 -7.89 0.29
N ALA A 787 -2.03 -8.33 -0.07
CA ALA A 787 -2.29 -9.72 -0.42
C ALA A 787 -2.18 -9.91 -1.94
N THR A 788 -1.40 -10.92 -2.37
CA THR A 788 -1.32 -11.36 -3.76
C THR A 788 -2.34 -12.49 -3.95
N GLU A 789 -3.60 -12.11 -4.08
CA GLU A 789 -4.68 -13.04 -4.41
C GLU A 789 -4.98 -12.98 -5.90
N VAL A 790 -5.17 -14.12 -6.53
CA VAL A 790 -5.41 -14.25 -7.96
C VAL A 790 -6.51 -15.27 -8.24
N SER A 791 -7.05 -15.26 -9.45
CA SER A 791 -7.98 -16.27 -9.93
C SER A 791 -7.32 -17.66 -10.13
N VAL A 792 -8.11 -18.72 -10.14
CA VAL A 792 -7.60 -20.08 -10.42
C VAL A 792 -6.86 -20.17 -11.77
N PRO A 793 -7.35 -19.57 -12.88
CA PRO A 793 -6.59 -19.53 -14.13
C PRO A 793 -5.24 -18.82 -14.02
N GLU A 794 -5.14 -17.70 -13.29
CA GLU A 794 -3.87 -17.02 -13.06
C GLU A 794 -2.93 -17.89 -12.23
N TYR A 795 -3.45 -18.54 -11.19
CA TYR A 795 -2.67 -19.47 -10.37
C TYR A 795 -2.04 -20.58 -11.22
N LEU A 796 -2.82 -21.23 -12.10
CA LEU A 796 -2.34 -22.28 -12.99
C LEU A 796 -1.33 -21.75 -14.04
N ALA A 797 -1.44 -20.50 -14.44
CA ALA A 797 -0.48 -19.87 -15.35
C ALA A 797 0.87 -19.54 -14.69
N TYR A 798 0.88 -19.30 -13.36
CA TYR A 798 2.06 -18.87 -12.61
C TYR A 798 2.66 -19.98 -11.75
N THR A 799 1.96 -21.12 -11.57
CA THR A 799 2.42 -22.17 -10.66
C THR A 799 3.79 -22.70 -11.06
N THR A 800 4.65 -22.84 -10.07
CA THR A 800 5.98 -23.46 -10.16
C THR A 800 5.98 -24.85 -9.52
N GLU A 801 4.82 -25.28 -9.02
CA GLU A 801 4.65 -26.63 -8.46
C GLU A 801 4.69 -27.65 -9.61
N GLU A 802 5.61 -28.59 -9.52
CA GLU A 802 6.00 -29.44 -10.65
C GLU A 802 4.83 -30.31 -11.15
N THR A 803 4.04 -30.88 -10.23
CA THR A 803 2.91 -31.75 -10.59
C THR A 803 1.82 -30.99 -11.33
N GLU A 804 1.48 -29.78 -10.85
CA GLU A 804 0.49 -28.93 -11.49
C GLU A 804 0.98 -28.39 -12.84
N LYS A 805 2.26 -27.97 -12.91
CA LYS A 805 2.89 -27.50 -14.14
C LYS A 805 2.90 -28.58 -15.22
N VAL A 806 3.31 -29.79 -14.86
CA VAL A 806 3.32 -30.95 -15.78
C VAL A 806 1.90 -31.28 -16.24
N GLU A 807 0.89 -31.21 -15.37
CA GLU A 807 -0.51 -31.47 -15.73
C GLU A 807 -1.04 -30.46 -16.75
N VAL A 808 -0.76 -29.15 -16.51
CA VAL A 808 -1.11 -28.06 -17.45
C VAL A 808 -0.42 -28.30 -18.81
N GLN A 809 0.87 -28.62 -18.82
CA GLN A 809 1.62 -28.87 -20.06
C GLN A 809 1.15 -30.10 -20.80
N ARG A 810 0.86 -31.21 -20.09
CA ARG A 810 0.32 -32.43 -20.67
C ARG A 810 -1.01 -32.16 -21.37
N LEU A 811 -1.95 -31.53 -20.65
CA LEU A 811 -3.26 -31.23 -21.22
C LEU A 811 -3.16 -30.22 -22.38
N ALA A 812 -2.27 -29.25 -22.31
CA ALA A 812 -2.01 -28.34 -23.41
C ALA A 812 -1.50 -29.08 -24.65
N GLY A 813 -0.59 -30.05 -24.47
CA GLY A 813 -0.11 -30.91 -25.54
C GLY A 813 -1.22 -31.72 -26.22
N GLU A 814 -2.13 -32.31 -25.44
CA GLU A 814 -3.33 -33.06 -25.94
C GLU A 814 -4.30 -32.14 -26.71
N LEU A 815 -4.35 -30.86 -26.36
CA LEU A 815 -5.17 -29.82 -27.00
C LEU A 815 -4.44 -29.07 -28.14
N GLY A 816 -3.42 -29.69 -28.75
CA GLY A 816 -2.67 -29.07 -29.85
C GLY A 816 -1.82 -27.85 -29.45
N GLY A 817 -1.33 -27.85 -28.23
CA GLY A 817 -0.51 -26.76 -27.63
C GLY A 817 -1.36 -25.62 -27.06
N ASP A 818 -2.67 -25.77 -26.88
CA ASP A 818 -3.53 -24.72 -26.37
C ASP A 818 -3.48 -24.57 -24.83
N MET A 819 -2.51 -23.82 -24.33
CA MET A 819 -2.31 -23.53 -22.92
C MET A 819 -3.53 -22.82 -22.29
N GLU A 820 -4.16 -21.88 -22.99
CA GLU A 820 -5.34 -21.17 -22.49
C GLU A 820 -6.52 -22.13 -22.29
N LEU A 821 -6.78 -23.00 -23.28
CA LEU A 821 -7.85 -23.98 -23.19
C LEU A 821 -7.58 -25.02 -22.09
N ALA A 822 -6.34 -25.48 -21.96
CA ALA A 822 -5.92 -26.39 -20.89
C ALA A 822 -6.16 -25.78 -19.50
N ILE A 823 -5.73 -24.53 -19.28
CA ILE A 823 -5.94 -23.83 -18.02
C ILE A 823 -7.44 -23.64 -17.73
N ARG A 824 -8.26 -23.33 -18.73
CA ARG A 824 -9.73 -23.20 -18.55
C ARG A 824 -10.35 -24.51 -18.08
N GLN A 825 -10.04 -25.62 -18.73
CA GLN A 825 -10.58 -26.92 -18.37
C GLN A 825 -10.16 -27.36 -16.94
N LEU A 826 -8.90 -27.17 -16.59
CA LEU A 826 -8.40 -27.49 -15.25
C LEU A 826 -9.02 -26.57 -14.18
N ALA A 827 -9.25 -25.28 -14.50
CA ALA A 827 -9.88 -24.36 -13.59
C ALA A 827 -11.36 -24.67 -13.34
N GLU A 828 -12.08 -25.18 -14.34
CA GLU A 828 -13.47 -25.65 -14.21
C GLU A 828 -13.56 -26.93 -13.35
N GLY A 829 -12.59 -27.81 -13.47
CA GLY A 829 -12.50 -29.03 -12.64
C GLY A 829 -12.07 -28.81 -11.19
N LYS A 830 -11.44 -27.68 -10.88
CA LYS A 830 -11.01 -27.28 -9.51
C LYS A 830 -12.05 -26.38 -8.79
N ARG A 831 -13.11 -26.01 -9.45
CA ARG A 831 -14.29 -25.35 -8.83
C ARG A 831 -15.17 -26.40 -8.16
#